data_9e482834cbeaa9a932cc91264b203b5c
#
_entry.id   9e482834cbeaa9a932cc91264b203b5c
#
_cell.length_a   1.000
_cell.length_b   1.000
_cell.length_c   1.000
_cell.angle_alpha   90.00
_cell.angle_beta   90.00
_cell.angle_gamma   90.00
#
_symmetry.space_group_name_H-M   'P 1'
#
loop_
_entity.id
_entity.type
_entity.pdbx_description
1 polymer ?
#
loop_
_entity_poly.entity_id
_entity_poly.type
_entity_poly.pdbx_seq_one_letter_code
_entity_poly.pdbx_strand_id
1 'polypeptide(L)'
;MKNYQFGADYYPEHWPEQRWPMDAKLMKELGLKVVRMAEFSWHKMEPEGGHYDFEWLDRAIDILRKEGIVSVLGTPSAAPPAWMIRKHPKIQPVGPDGITRGFGGRHHDCQSNPVYREYVKKIVTAMAEHFKDNPGVVGWQIDNEFGNSHYDLCMCDSCKASFQKWLAKRYVTVEELNKAWGTYFWSQEYNDFSEVYPPVKTPCGANPSQVLDWKRFHSDLICDFSKVQTDIIRSIVPKEHFITHNCMGFSDIVSYYDLSTQLDFVCHDLYPFGYWRDHSLEPFEIGVELDGIRGVCKAPFWIMEQQSSVTGWEIMGRKPASGQIPLWAVDSVAHGADTVVFFRWRSCLGGTEQYWHGILPHSGIPGKTYEEIGRLIKDMTPVMKEMEGAMPTAQVAIVRSYEQGWALDIQPNVKDLNYYGQLIKYYKAFYDKNIPVDFVKEDDDLSGYKVVIAPLQYLADSDLAAHYEEYVKQGGNLVLTMRAGVKERNNLCFSEGPLPGLFSGLLGITVEEYDPLGSACVPVKSVSGTEDNRDASGDTCSKTAGDELCASKWADIITLKSAKPVFDYDGESYEGTPAVTVNSLGEGKAWYVGCEPSESLMEAIVDMLAKETGTESVEGSDIKVPAGVEVTSREKNGKKWIFILNHTDEEKKIDISDRFRILSGALKDNKLQPYGYAVLEG
;
A
#
# COMPACT_ATOMS: atom_id res chain seq x y z
N MET A 1 -16.31 10.69 -8.34
CA MET A 1 -15.07 11.49 -8.20
C MET A 1 -14.82 12.21 -9.52
N LYS A 2 -14.35 13.47 -9.53
CA LYS A 2 -13.97 14.13 -10.79
C LYS A 2 -12.58 13.69 -11.22
N ASN A 3 -12.43 13.35 -12.48
CA ASN A 3 -11.16 12.98 -13.09
C ASN A 3 -10.51 14.24 -13.69
N TYR A 4 -9.35 14.62 -13.18
CA TYR A 4 -8.55 15.76 -13.69
C TYR A 4 -7.42 15.31 -14.62
N GLN A 5 -7.24 14.01 -14.78
CA GLN A 5 -6.21 13.32 -15.56
C GLN A 5 -4.80 13.62 -15.02
N PHE A 6 -4.31 14.86 -15.15
CA PHE A 6 -2.94 15.21 -14.76
C PHE A 6 -2.86 16.49 -13.95
N GLY A 7 -1.98 16.49 -12.95
CA GLY A 7 -1.68 17.61 -12.06
C GLY A 7 -0.21 17.69 -11.66
N ALA A 8 0.10 18.63 -10.76
CA ALA A 8 1.40 18.72 -10.10
C ALA A 8 1.27 19.32 -8.70
N ASP A 9 2.18 18.95 -7.81
CA ASP A 9 2.35 19.63 -6.53
C ASP A 9 3.03 20.97 -6.74
N TYR A 10 2.41 22.02 -6.28
CA TYR A 10 2.86 23.38 -6.48
C TYR A 10 3.00 24.14 -5.18
N TYR A 11 4.16 24.68 -4.96
CA TYR A 11 4.51 25.46 -3.76
C TYR A 11 4.75 26.92 -4.14
N PRO A 12 3.70 27.75 -4.33
CA PRO A 12 3.86 29.15 -4.74
C PRO A 12 4.68 29.93 -3.72
N GLU A 13 4.62 29.58 -2.43
CA GLU A 13 5.41 30.20 -1.36
C GLU A 13 6.93 30.06 -1.52
N HIS A 14 7.40 29.13 -2.34
CA HIS A 14 8.83 28.96 -2.63
C HIS A 14 9.36 29.97 -3.66
N TRP A 15 8.45 30.72 -4.33
CA TRP A 15 8.79 31.57 -5.46
C TRP A 15 8.25 32.99 -5.30
N PRO A 16 8.92 34.01 -5.89
CA PRO A 16 8.38 35.37 -5.96
C PRO A 16 7.03 35.36 -6.71
N GLU A 17 6.06 36.18 -6.26
CA GLU A 17 4.72 36.26 -6.85
C GLU A 17 4.74 36.58 -8.35
N GLN A 18 5.72 37.36 -8.81
CA GLN A 18 5.91 37.69 -10.24
C GLN A 18 6.15 36.46 -11.12
N ARG A 19 6.55 35.33 -10.53
CA ARG A 19 6.76 34.07 -11.26
C ARG A 19 5.47 33.28 -11.45
N TRP A 20 4.49 33.38 -10.55
CA TRP A 20 3.27 32.56 -10.54
C TRP A 20 2.47 32.60 -11.86
N PRO A 21 2.27 33.77 -12.54
CA PRO A 21 1.58 33.79 -13.84
C PRO A 21 2.30 32.98 -14.92
N MET A 22 3.62 32.99 -14.91
CA MET A 22 4.41 32.19 -15.86
C MET A 22 4.28 30.71 -15.56
N ASP A 23 4.33 30.29 -14.30
CA ASP A 23 4.15 28.89 -13.91
C ASP A 23 2.74 28.39 -14.30
N ALA A 24 1.68 29.15 -13.99
CA ALA A 24 0.30 28.80 -14.38
C ALA A 24 0.15 28.65 -15.91
N LYS A 25 0.77 29.55 -16.69
CA LYS A 25 0.78 29.48 -18.15
C LYS A 25 1.49 28.21 -18.66
N LEU A 26 2.68 27.90 -18.14
CA LEU A 26 3.43 26.69 -18.51
C LEU A 26 2.68 25.40 -18.11
N MET A 27 2.02 25.39 -16.93
CA MET A 27 1.17 24.27 -16.50
C MET A 27 0.00 24.03 -17.46
N LYS A 28 -0.67 25.12 -17.90
CA LYS A 28 -1.75 25.06 -18.91
C LYS A 28 -1.24 24.55 -20.25
N GLU A 29 -0.10 25.06 -20.72
CA GLU A 29 0.53 24.64 -21.99
C GLU A 29 0.92 23.16 -21.93
N LEU A 30 1.37 22.66 -20.77
CA LEU A 30 1.63 21.24 -20.52
C LEU A 30 0.35 20.39 -20.51
N GLY A 31 -0.79 20.97 -20.14
CA GLY A 31 -2.09 20.30 -20.08
C GLY A 31 -2.55 19.92 -18.67
N LEU A 32 -1.87 20.40 -17.61
CA LEU A 32 -2.26 20.16 -16.22
C LEU A 32 -3.61 20.80 -15.89
N LYS A 33 -4.39 20.14 -15.03
CA LYS A 33 -5.75 20.56 -14.65
C LYS A 33 -5.93 20.78 -13.16
N VAL A 34 -5.08 20.20 -12.34
CA VAL A 34 -5.17 20.28 -10.88
C VAL A 34 -3.78 20.48 -10.27
N VAL A 35 -3.73 21.21 -9.16
CA VAL A 35 -2.52 21.29 -8.31
C VAL A 35 -2.88 21.00 -6.88
N ARG A 36 -1.95 20.38 -6.12
CA ARG A 36 -2.00 20.33 -4.65
C ARG A 36 -1.07 21.39 -4.09
N MET A 37 -1.47 22.08 -3.01
CA MET A 37 -0.66 23.10 -2.36
C MET A 37 -1.10 23.35 -0.91
N ALA A 38 -0.26 24.01 -0.14
CA ALA A 38 -0.47 24.55 1.21
C ALA A 38 -0.15 23.59 2.39
N GLU A 39 0.03 22.31 2.20
CA GLU A 39 0.22 21.30 3.25
C GLU A 39 1.43 21.55 4.18
N PHE A 40 2.41 22.35 3.75
CA PHE A 40 3.57 22.74 4.57
C PHE A 40 3.64 24.23 4.87
N SER A 41 2.60 25.00 4.57
CA SER A 41 2.62 26.47 4.60
C SER A 41 2.07 27.08 5.89
N TRP A 42 1.99 26.35 7.02
CA TRP A 42 1.34 26.83 8.25
C TRP A 42 1.87 28.21 8.68
N HIS A 43 3.22 28.37 8.78
CA HIS A 43 3.78 29.66 9.19
C HIS A 43 3.36 30.83 8.29
N LYS A 44 3.25 30.59 6.97
CA LYS A 44 2.85 31.64 6.03
C LYS A 44 1.36 31.98 6.15
N MET A 45 0.52 31.00 6.52
CA MET A 45 -0.92 31.18 6.77
C MET A 45 -1.21 31.69 8.18
N GLU A 46 -0.34 31.42 9.16
CA GLU A 46 -0.45 31.88 10.54
C GLU A 46 0.94 32.29 11.05
N PRO A 47 1.46 33.48 10.65
CA PRO A 47 2.79 33.93 11.03
C PRO A 47 2.93 34.18 12.54
N GLU A 48 1.82 34.46 13.23
CA GLU A 48 1.72 34.61 14.68
C GLU A 48 0.43 33.98 15.16
N GLY A 49 0.45 33.36 16.33
CA GLY A 49 -0.69 32.60 16.85
C GLY A 49 -2.00 33.37 16.89
N GLY A 50 -2.99 32.95 16.13
CA GLY A 50 -4.31 33.56 15.97
C GLY A 50 -4.37 34.69 14.95
N HIS A 51 -3.28 34.99 14.24
CA HIS A 51 -3.25 35.96 13.15
C HIS A 51 -3.12 35.22 11.81
N TYR A 52 -4.21 35.14 11.05
CA TYR A 52 -4.28 34.40 9.78
C TYR A 52 -4.10 35.34 8.59
N ASP A 53 -3.25 34.93 7.62
CA ASP A 53 -3.02 35.59 6.33
C ASP A 53 -3.19 34.56 5.19
N PHE A 54 -4.31 34.59 4.52
CA PHE A 54 -4.60 33.75 3.36
C PHE A 54 -4.52 34.51 2.03
N GLU A 55 -4.30 35.83 2.03
CA GLU A 55 -4.37 36.67 0.82
C GLU A 55 -3.38 36.22 -0.27
N TRP A 56 -2.19 35.78 0.12
CA TRP A 56 -1.20 35.28 -0.83
C TRP A 56 -1.68 34.02 -1.53
N LEU A 57 -2.38 33.12 -0.81
CA LEU A 57 -2.90 31.87 -1.35
C LEU A 57 -4.12 32.13 -2.24
N ASP A 58 -5.00 33.09 -1.88
CA ASP A 58 -6.08 33.57 -2.77
C ASP A 58 -5.54 34.05 -4.11
N ARG A 59 -4.45 34.86 -4.10
CA ARG A 59 -3.84 35.34 -5.35
C ARG A 59 -3.26 34.19 -6.18
N ALA A 60 -2.61 33.21 -5.56
CA ALA A 60 -2.08 32.04 -6.24
C ALA A 60 -3.20 31.22 -6.88
N ILE A 61 -4.27 30.90 -6.13
CA ILE A 61 -5.44 30.18 -6.60
C ILE A 61 -6.12 30.92 -7.77
N ASP A 62 -6.29 32.25 -7.67
CA ASP A 62 -6.93 33.03 -8.72
C ASP A 62 -6.13 33.07 -10.03
N ILE A 63 -4.79 33.11 -9.93
CA ILE A 63 -3.89 33.03 -11.11
C ILE A 63 -4.05 31.67 -11.79
N LEU A 64 -4.02 30.57 -11.04
CA LEU A 64 -4.18 29.20 -11.56
C LEU A 64 -5.57 29.02 -12.19
N ARG A 65 -6.62 29.45 -11.49
CA ARG A 65 -8.01 29.37 -11.95
C ARG A 65 -8.25 30.09 -13.27
N LYS A 66 -7.64 31.26 -13.48
CA LYS A 66 -7.68 31.98 -14.77
C LYS A 66 -7.11 31.19 -15.93
N GLU A 67 -6.17 30.31 -15.67
CA GLU A 67 -5.60 29.38 -16.65
C GLU A 67 -6.35 28.04 -16.74
N GLY A 68 -7.46 27.88 -15.98
CA GLY A 68 -8.31 26.69 -15.99
C GLY A 68 -7.75 25.54 -15.14
N ILE A 69 -6.91 25.85 -14.15
CA ILE A 69 -6.32 24.90 -13.19
C ILE A 69 -6.99 25.09 -11.83
N VAL A 70 -7.44 24.00 -11.23
CA VAL A 70 -8.07 23.99 -9.90
C VAL A 70 -7.09 23.54 -8.84
N SER A 71 -7.43 23.78 -7.57
CA SER A 71 -6.54 23.53 -6.42
C SER A 71 -7.15 22.54 -5.44
N VAL A 72 -6.34 21.62 -4.95
CA VAL A 72 -6.56 20.83 -3.75
C VAL A 72 -5.72 21.45 -2.65
N LEU A 73 -6.34 21.81 -1.52
CA LEU A 73 -5.64 22.42 -0.39
C LEU A 73 -5.26 21.37 0.65
N GLY A 74 -3.99 21.29 0.99
CA GLY A 74 -3.50 20.48 2.09
C GLY A 74 -3.68 21.19 3.44
N THR A 75 -4.17 20.47 4.47
CA THR A 75 -4.13 21.00 5.84
C THR A 75 -2.67 20.94 6.35
N PRO A 76 -2.16 22.02 7.00
CA PRO A 76 -0.72 22.16 7.22
C PRO A 76 -0.21 21.47 8.49
N SER A 77 -0.96 20.50 9.00
CA SER A 77 -0.70 19.87 10.30
C SER A 77 0.61 19.06 10.35
N ALA A 78 1.20 18.69 9.21
CA ALA A 78 2.51 18.05 9.18
C ALA A 78 3.68 18.98 9.54
N ALA A 79 3.49 20.32 9.52
CA ALA A 79 4.59 21.28 9.69
C ALA A 79 4.24 22.44 10.64
N PRO A 80 4.08 22.19 11.95
CA PRO A 80 3.79 23.25 12.92
C PRO A 80 4.89 24.31 12.97
N PRO A 81 4.55 25.61 13.09
CA PRO A 81 5.51 26.70 12.98
C PRO A 81 6.38 26.88 14.24
N ALA A 82 7.55 27.47 14.07
CA ALA A 82 8.54 27.69 15.13
C ALA A 82 8.02 28.44 16.35
N TRP A 83 7.11 29.43 16.15
CA TRP A 83 6.50 30.17 17.25
C TRP A 83 5.67 29.27 18.17
N MET A 84 5.03 28.24 17.61
CA MET A 84 4.22 27.26 18.35
C MET A 84 5.12 26.37 19.20
N ILE A 85 6.19 25.83 18.61
CA ILE A 85 7.20 25.01 19.33
C ILE A 85 7.81 25.81 20.49
N ARG A 86 8.21 27.05 20.24
CA ARG A 86 8.77 27.91 21.30
C ARG A 86 7.79 28.14 22.45
N LYS A 87 6.50 28.32 22.14
CA LYS A 87 5.46 28.56 23.13
C LYS A 87 5.05 27.29 23.89
N HIS A 88 5.05 26.16 23.19
CA HIS A 88 4.55 24.86 23.69
C HIS A 88 5.51 23.71 23.33
N PRO A 89 6.73 23.66 23.89
CA PRO A 89 7.74 22.66 23.49
C PRO A 89 7.30 21.21 23.73
N LYS A 90 6.31 20.97 24.61
CA LYS A 90 5.76 19.63 24.87
C LYS A 90 4.86 19.08 23.74
N ILE A 91 4.62 19.84 22.67
CA ILE A 91 3.95 19.30 21.49
C ILE A 91 4.89 18.45 20.61
N GLN A 92 6.19 18.55 20.83
CA GLN A 92 7.16 17.75 20.09
C GLN A 92 7.08 16.27 20.50
N PRO A 93 7.25 15.33 19.56
CA PRO A 93 7.17 13.92 19.85
C PRO A 93 8.42 13.43 20.57
N VAL A 94 8.26 12.37 21.35
CA VAL A 94 9.35 11.64 21.99
C VAL A 94 9.44 10.27 21.34
N GLY A 95 10.57 9.96 20.73
CA GLY A 95 10.76 8.68 20.07
C GLY A 95 10.90 7.50 21.04
N PRO A 96 10.95 6.25 20.52
CA PRO A 96 11.15 5.04 21.31
C PRO A 96 12.46 5.02 22.10
N ASP A 97 13.42 5.83 21.69
CA ASP A 97 14.72 6.06 22.35
C ASP A 97 14.65 7.03 23.54
N GLY A 98 13.47 7.60 23.82
CA GLY A 98 13.25 8.62 24.84
C GLY A 98 13.73 10.02 24.48
N ILE A 99 14.16 10.25 23.22
CA ILE A 99 14.68 11.54 22.76
C ILE A 99 13.55 12.34 22.11
N THR A 100 13.41 13.60 22.53
CA THR A 100 12.48 14.55 21.91
C THR A 100 12.98 14.92 20.50
N ARG A 101 12.13 14.82 19.49
CA ARG A 101 12.45 15.23 18.11
C ARG A 101 12.36 16.74 17.99
N GLY A 102 13.40 17.32 17.37
CA GLY A 102 13.56 18.77 17.25
C GLY A 102 12.72 19.39 16.14
N PHE A 103 12.58 20.72 16.21
CA PHE A 103 12.05 21.54 15.12
C PHE A 103 13.03 21.57 13.93
N GLY A 104 12.49 21.65 12.71
CA GLY A 104 13.28 21.84 11.48
C GLY A 104 13.03 20.78 10.40
N GLY A 105 12.19 19.80 10.68
CA GLY A 105 11.68 18.84 9.72
C GLY A 105 10.15 18.94 9.55
N ARG A 106 9.54 17.82 9.26
CA ARG A 106 8.08 17.62 9.26
C ARG A 106 7.72 16.55 10.30
N HIS A 107 6.44 16.43 10.67
CA HIS A 107 5.94 15.49 11.68
C HIS A 107 6.67 15.60 13.04
N HIS A 108 7.07 16.82 13.41
CA HIS A 108 7.70 17.10 14.69
C HIS A 108 6.67 17.53 15.75
N ASP A 109 5.54 16.84 15.74
CA ASP A 109 4.36 17.06 16.59
C ASP A 109 3.85 15.75 17.20
N CYS A 110 3.13 15.88 18.31
CA CYS A 110 2.47 14.76 18.97
C CYS A 110 0.94 14.86 18.78
N GLN A 111 0.36 13.97 18.02
CA GLN A 111 -1.07 13.94 17.73
C GLN A 111 -1.96 13.63 18.96
N SER A 112 -1.40 13.10 20.05
CA SER A 112 -2.09 12.98 21.35
C SER A 112 -2.10 14.28 22.14
N ASN A 113 -1.27 15.26 21.78
CA ASN A 113 -1.13 16.47 22.61
C ASN A 113 -2.37 17.38 22.44
N PRO A 114 -3.10 17.69 23.54
CA PRO A 114 -4.34 18.46 23.46
C PRO A 114 -4.11 19.90 22.99
N VAL A 115 -2.96 20.50 23.33
CA VAL A 115 -2.64 21.87 22.88
C VAL A 115 -2.42 21.88 21.38
N TYR A 116 -1.70 20.92 20.84
CA TYR A 116 -1.47 20.79 19.41
C TYR A 116 -2.80 20.61 18.65
N ARG A 117 -3.63 19.69 19.11
CA ARG A 117 -4.97 19.47 18.53
C ARG A 117 -5.83 20.74 18.49
N GLU A 118 -5.77 21.57 19.51
CA GLU A 118 -6.51 22.84 19.52
C GLU A 118 -5.99 23.85 18.48
N TYR A 119 -4.67 23.87 18.21
CA TYR A 119 -4.11 24.68 17.13
C TYR A 119 -4.50 24.14 15.75
N VAL A 120 -4.46 22.82 15.57
CA VAL A 120 -4.92 22.16 14.32
C VAL A 120 -6.40 22.49 14.05
N LYS A 121 -7.28 22.36 15.06
CA LYS A 121 -8.69 22.74 14.90
C LYS A 121 -8.84 24.18 14.43
N LYS A 122 -8.10 25.12 15.02
CA LYS A 122 -8.19 26.54 14.69
C LYS A 122 -7.75 26.84 13.26
N ILE A 123 -6.60 26.34 12.84
CA ILE A 123 -6.09 26.59 11.47
C ILE A 123 -6.98 25.93 10.42
N VAL A 124 -7.42 24.68 10.64
CA VAL A 124 -8.30 23.96 9.71
C VAL A 124 -9.65 24.67 9.60
N THR A 125 -10.23 25.14 10.73
CA THR A 125 -11.47 25.92 10.72
C THR A 125 -11.29 27.22 9.94
N ALA A 126 -10.21 27.97 10.21
CA ALA A 126 -9.94 29.24 9.55
C ALA A 126 -9.75 29.05 8.03
N MET A 127 -9.02 28.03 7.61
CA MET A 127 -8.86 27.69 6.19
C MET A 127 -10.20 27.30 5.55
N ALA A 128 -10.95 26.40 6.17
CA ALA A 128 -12.21 25.92 5.63
C ALA A 128 -13.22 27.09 5.48
N GLU A 129 -13.37 27.96 6.50
CA GLU A 129 -14.23 29.12 6.45
C GLU A 129 -13.81 30.12 5.36
N HIS A 130 -12.52 30.33 5.17
CA HIS A 130 -12.00 31.28 4.20
C HIS A 130 -12.18 30.78 2.75
N PHE A 131 -11.90 29.49 2.49
CA PHE A 131 -11.87 28.94 1.13
C PHE A 131 -13.16 28.23 0.69
N LYS A 132 -14.18 28.06 1.55
CA LYS A 132 -15.42 27.32 1.24
C LYS A 132 -16.13 27.76 -0.04
N ASP A 133 -16.10 29.06 -0.34
CA ASP A 133 -16.76 29.66 -1.51
C ASP A 133 -15.78 30.02 -2.65
N ASN A 134 -14.51 29.64 -2.54
CA ASN A 134 -13.51 29.94 -3.56
C ASN A 134 -13.65 28.96 -4.75
N PRO A 135 -14.06 29.44 -5.95
CA PRO A 135 -14.33 28.57 -7.09
C PRO A 135 -13.07 27.89 -7.70
N GLY A 136 -11.90 28.26 -7.22
CA GLY A 136 -10.63 27.62 -7.60
C GLY A 136 -10.27 26.43 -6.72
N VAL A 137 -10.97 26.21 -5.59
CA VAL A 137 -10.74 25.09 -4.68
C VAL A 137 -11.78 24.00 -4.94
N VAL A 138 -11.33 22.75 -5.09
CA VAL A 138 -12.20 21.61 -5.43
C VAL A 138 -12.14 20.49 -4.40
N GLY A 139 -11.17 20.50 -3.49
CA GLY A 139 -11.00 19.44 -2.51
C GLY A 139 -9.89 19.76 -1.51
N TRP A 140 -9.73 18.83 -0.57
CA TRP A 140 -8.85 18.95 0.58
C TRP A 140 -8.04 17.68 0.75
N GLN A 141 -6.74 17.82 1.00
CA GLN A 141 -5.91 16.75 1.52
C GLN A 141 -5.71 16.96 3.02
N ILE A 142 -5.92 15.92 3.81
CA ILE A 142 -5.65 15.99 5.24
C ILE A 142 -4.19 15.71 5.48
N ASP A 143 -3.46 16.61 6.14
CA ASP A 143 -2.05 16.41 6.52
C ASP A 143 -1.17 15.98 5.32
N ASN A 144 -0.12 15.23 5.58
CA ASN A 144 0.73 14.63 4.55
C ASN A 144 1.30 13.28 5.01
N GLU A 145 1.12 12.24 4.21
CA GLU A 145 1.77 10.93 4.37
C GLU A 145 1.70 10.33 5.79
N PHE A 146 0.51 10.20 6.36
CA PHE A 146 0.34 9.46 7.61
C PHE A 146 0.93 8.04 7.48
N GLY A 147 1.80 7.67 8.43
CA GLY A 147 2.49 6.39 8.41
C GLY A 147 3.78 6.37 7.60
N ASN A 148 4.31 7.52 7.19
CA ASN A 148 5.62 7.61 6.57
C ASN A 148 6.71 7.04 7.48
N SER A 149 7.78 6.48 6.89
CA SER A 149 8.94 5.92 7.60
C SER A 149 9.66 6.89 8.54
N HIS A 150 9.41 8.20 8.40
CA HIS A 150 9.91 9.24 9.30
C HIS A 150 9.01 9.47 10.52
N TYR A 151 7.94 8.71 10.64
CA TYR A 151 6.94 8.86 11.68
C TYR A 151 7.31 7.99 12.89
N ASP A 152 7.78 8.62 13.98
CA ASP A 152 7.99 7.92 15.23
C ASP A 152 6.66 7.65 15.95
N LEU A 153 6.47 6.45 16.48
CA LEU A 153 5.39 6.17 17.44
C LEU A 153 5.71 6.92 18.75
N CYS A 154 5.13 8.09 18.92
CA CYS A 154 5.45 8.99 20.03
C CYS A 154 5.14 8.38 21.40
N MET A 155 6.14 8.37 22.29
CA MET A 155 6.05 7.82 23.65
C MET A 155 6.01 8.88 24.77
N CYS A 156 5.57 10.11 24.46
CA CYS A 156 5.49 11.20 25.44
C CYS A 156 4.35 10.99 26.48
N ASP A 157 4.31 11.83 27.51
CA ASP A 157 3.28 11.78 28.57
C ASP A 157 1.86 11.90 28.03
N SER A 158 1.63 12.65 26.94
CA SER A 158 0.32 12.76 26.32
C SER A 158 -0.10 11.45 25.67
N CYS A 159 0.84 10.75 24.97
CA CYS A 159 0.57 9.43 24.41
C CYS A 159 0.34 8.40 25.50
N LYS A 160 1.13 8.41 26.59
CA LYS A 160 0.90 7.55 27.75
C LYS A 160 -0.53 7.71 28.28
N ALA A 161 -0.93 8.94 28.57
CA ALA A 161 -2.28 9.23 29.11
C ALA A 161 -3.40 8.84 28.13
N SER A 162 -3.20 9.03 26.83
CA SER A 162 -4.16 8.64 25.81
C SER A 162 -4.24 7.12 25.65
N PHE A 163 -3.12 6.41 25.71
CA PHE A 163 -3.06 4.95 25.69
C PHE A 163 -3.79 4.31 26.88
N GLN A 164 -3.56 4.82 28.09
CA GLN A 164 -4.27 4.35 29.29
C GLN A 164 -5.79 4.49 29.16
N LYS A 165 -6.27 5.60 28.60
CA LYS A 165 -7.71 5.80 28.30
C LYS A 165 -8.21 4.85 27.22
N TRP A 166 -7.42 4.62 26.17
CA TRP A 166 -7.73 3.69 25.11
C TRP A 166 -7.86 2.25 25.64
N LEU A 167 -6.91 1.82 26.48
CA LEU A 167 -6.96 0.51 27.15
C LEU A 167 -8.19 0.36 28.04
N ALA A 168 -8.50 1.38 28.85
CA ALA A 168 -9.68 1.35 29.71
C ALA A 168 -11.00 1.27 28.90
N LYS A 169 -11.05 1.86 27.71
CA LYS A 169 -12.19 1.71 26.80
C LYS A 169 -12.26 0.32 26.18
N ARG A 170 -11.12 -0.27 25.83
CA ARG A 170 -11.02 -1.57 25.14
C ARG A 170 -11.31 -2.73 26.09
N TYR A 171 -10.73 -2.72 27.28
CA TYR A 171 -10.77 -3.85 28.22
C TYR A 171 -11.77 -3.68 29.37
N VAL A 172 -12.29 -2.47 29.59
CA VAL A 172 -13.24 -2.11 30.64
C VAL A 172 -12.68 -2.27 32.04
N THR A 173 -12.04 -3.40 32.39
CA THR A 173 -11.37 -3.64 33.68
C THR A 173 -9.90 -4.01 33.50
N VAL A 174 -9.10 -3.78 34.54
CA VAL A 174 -7.67 -4.10 34.50
C VAL A 174 -7.44 -5.62 34.54
N GLU A 175 -8.37 -6.37 35.15
CA GLU A 175 -8.35 -7.83 35.17
C GLU A 175 -8.49 -8.41 33.75
N GLU A 176 -9.41 -7.86 32.94
CA GLU A 176 -9.55 -8.26 31.51
C GLU A 176 -8.31 -7.92 30.71
N LEU A 177 -7.67 -6.77 30.97
CA LEU A 177 -6.39 -6.43 30.35
C LEU A 177 -5.30 -7.43 30.75
N ASN A 178 -5.17 -7.73 32.04
CA ASN A 178 -4.20 -8.68 32.56
C ASN A 178 -4.36 -10.07 31.92
N LYS A 179 -5.60 -10.53 31.79
CA LYS A 179 -5.92 -11.79 31.10
C LYS A 179 -5.53 -11.74 29.62
N ALA A 180 -5.92 -10.67 28.91
CA ALA A 180 -5.66 -10.50 27.48
C ALA A 180 -4.17 -10.40 27.15
N TRP A 181 -3.36 -9.86 28.05
CA TRP A 181 -1.91 -9.71 27.85
C TRP A 181 -1.08 -10.85 28.47
N GLY A 182 -1.69 -11.77 29.24
CA GLY A 182 -0.97 -12.84 29.92
C GLY A 182 0.05 -12.30 30.94
N THR A 183 -0.28 -11.26 31.65
CA THR A 183 0.64 -10.50 32.54
C THR A 183 1.14 -11.26 33.74
N TYR A 184 0.59 -12.44 34.03
CA TYR A 184 1.13 -13.38 35.01
C TYR A 184 2.59 -13.78 34.73
N PHE A 185 3.01 -13.67 33.47
CA PHE A 185 4.37 -13.95 33.07
C PHE A 185 5.33 -12.85 33.54
N TRP A 186 6.36 -13.22 34.27
CA TRP A 186 7.34 -12.34 34.92
C TRP A 186 6.75 -11.25 35.84
N SER A 187 5.64 -11.53 36.48
CA SER A 187 5.00 -10.58 37.45
C SER A 187 4.66 -9.22 36.80
N GLN A 188 4.09 -9.22 35.61
CA GLN A 188 3.72 -8.00 34.88
C GLN A 188 2.28 -7.54 35.17
N GLU A 189 1.58 -8.16 36.14
CA GLU A 189 0.19 -7.82 36.49
C GLU A 189 0.05 -6.37 36.94
N TYR A 190 -0.98 -5.70 36.44
CA TYR A 190 -1.35 -4.33 36.79
C TYR A 190 -2.54 -4.34 37.75
N ASN A 191 -2.57 -3.37 38.67
CA ASN A 191 -3.70 -3.15 39.58
C ASN A 191 -4.63 -2.02 39.08
N ASP A 192 -4.11 -1.16 38.21
CA ASP A 192 -4.84 -0.02 37.65
C ASP A 192 -4.25 0.36 36.29
N PHE A 193 -5.09 0.87 35.38
CA PHE A 193 -4.63 1.31 34.04
C PHE A 193 -3.54 2.40 34.10
N SER A 194 -3.50 3.21 35.16
CA SER A 194 -2.48 4.24 35.33
C SER A 194 -1.06 3.68 35.55
N GLU A 195 -0.93 2.40 35.91
CA GLU A 195 0.36 1.71 36.02
C GLU A 195 0.93 1.28 34.67
N VAL A 196 0.12 1.31 33.60
CA VAL A 196 0.56 0.90 32.25
C VAL A 196 1.39 2.03 31.59
N TYR A 197 2.57 1.68 31.11
CA TYR A 197 3.45 2.57 30.35
C TYR A 197 3.48 2.18 28.87
N PRO A 198 3.84 3.10 27.95
CA PRO A 198 4.21 2.72 26.58
C PRO A 198 5.29 1.63 26.58
N PRO A 199 5.34 0.74 25.57
CA PRO A 199 6.33 -0.34 25.50
C PRO A 199 7.72 0.20 25.12
N VAL A 200 8.33 0.96 26.04
CA VAL A 200 9.69 1.46 25.91
C VAL A 200 10.69 0.31 25.90
N LYS A 201 11.92 0.57 25.45
CA LYS A 201 12.99 -0.43 25.44
C LYS A 201 13.23 -0.99 26.83
N THR A 202 13.00 -2.28 27.00
CA THR A 202 13.25 -3.03 28.24
C THR A 202 14.56 -3.83 28.14
N PRO A 203 15.10 -4.37 29.25
CA PRO A 203 16.34 -5.16 29.22
C PRO A 203 16.27 -6.41 28.34
N CYS A 204 15.10 -7.05 28.19
CA CYS A 204 14.96 -8.33 27.50
C CYS A 204 13.73 -8.46 26.59
N GLY A 205 13.04 -7.39 26.30
CA GLY A 205 11.86 -7.36 25.44
C GLY A 205 10.57 -7.06 26.20
N ALA A 206 9.65 -6.38 25.52
CA ALA A 206 8.34 -6.02 26.06
C ALA A 206 7.34 -7.18 25.88
N ASN A 207 6.20 -7.10 26.59
CA ASN A 207 5.09 -8.03 26.40
C ASN A 207 4.52 -7.92 24.98
N PRO A 208 4.45 -9.03 24.18
CA PRO A 208 4.00 -8.98 22.79
C PRO A 208 2.58 -8.44 22.61
N SER A 209 1.66 -8.75 23.55
CA SER A 209 0.28 -8.27 23.51
C SER A 209 0.20 -6.75 23.77
N GLN A 210 1.04 -6.24 24.68
CA GLN A 210 1.16 -4.81 24.94
C GLN A 210 1.70 -4.07 23.71
N VAL A 211 2.70 -4.62 23.02
CA VAL A 211 3.27 -4.02 21.82
C VAL A 211 2.25 -3.99 20.70
N LEU A 212 1.46 -5.06 20.53
CA LEU A 212 0.39 -5.10 19.53
C LEU A 212 -0.68 -4.03 19.82
N ASP A 213 -1.12 -3.91 21.07
CA ASP A 213 -2.10 -2.87 21.43
C ASP A 213 -1.53 -1.45 21.33
N TRP A 214 -0.21 -1.27 21.49
CA TRP A 214 0.44 0.01 21.23
C TRP A 214 0.41 0.39 19.74
N LYS A 215 0.63 -0.56 18.85
CA LYS A 215 0.50 -0.36 17.38
C LYS A 215 -0.95 -0.04 17.01
N ARG A 216 -1.92 -0.78 17.53
CA ARG A 216 -3.37 -0.52 17.37
C ARG A 216 -3.75 0.89 17.85
N PHE A 217 -3.32 1.25 19.05
CA PHE A 217 -3.56 2.58 19.61
C PHE A 217 -3.03 3.71 18.70
N HIS A 218 -1.83 3.55 18.15
CA HIS A 218 -1.26 4.57 17.26
C HIS A 218 -2.02 4.67 15.93
N SER A 219 -2.45 3.57 15.36
CA SER A 219 -3.31 3.57 14.18
C SER A 219 -4.63 4.30 14.47
N ASP A 220 -5.30 3.96 15.57
CA ASP A 220 -6.54 4.62 16.00
C ASP A 220 -6.32 6.11 16.30
N LEU A 221 -5.18 6.47 16.89
CA LEU A 221 -4.81 7.86 17.19
C LEU A 221 -4.67 8.71 15.92
N ILE A 222 -4.02 8.17 14.89
CA ILE A 222 -3.86 8.82 13.60
C ILE A 222 -5.22 9.00 12.92
N CYS A 223 -6.04 7.95 12.93
CA CYS A 223 -7.39 8.00 12.37
C CYS A 223 -8.27 9.04 13.10
N ASP A 224 -8.20 9.11 14.44
CA ASP A 224 -8.93 10.12 15.23
C ASP A 224 -8.39 11.54 14.98
N PHE A 225 -7.08 11.70 14.81
CA PHE A 225 -6.47 12.99 14.47
C PHE A 225 -6.89 13.48 13.08
N SER A 226 -6.93 12.59 12.10
CA SER A 226 -7.47 12.86 10.77
C SER A 226 -8.94 13.22 10.84
N LYS A 227 -9.73 12.45 11.63
CA LYS A 227 -11.19 12.65 11.77
C LYS A 227 -11.55 14.02 12.32
N VAL A 228 -10.79 14.55 13.25
CA VAL A 228 -10.99 15.91 13.76
C VAL A 228 -10.92 16.95 12.62
N GLN A 229 -10.03 16.78 11.69
CA GLN A 229 -9.85 17.71 10.57
C GLN A 229 -10.94 17.49 9.51
N THR A 230 -11.26 16.24 9.16
CA THR A 230 -12.31 15.92 8.19
C THR A 230 -13.68 16.39 8.67
N ASP A 231 -14.03 16.18 9.95
CA ASP A 231 -15.31 16.63 10.53
C ASP A 231 -15.46 18.17 10.45
N ILE A 232 -14.40 18.92 10.74
CA ILE A 232 -14.39 20.38 10.63
C ILE A 232 -14.64 20.79 9.17
N ILE A 233 -13.86 20.26 8.24
CA ILE A 233 -13.99 20.60 6.82
C ILE A 233 -15.39 20.25 6.32
N ARG A 234 -15.88 19.04 6.57
CA ARG A 234 -17.24 18.62 6.18
C ARG A 234 -18.35 19.50 6.73
N SER A 235 -18.18 20.06 7.93
CA SER A 235 -19.18 20.93 8.54
C SER A 235 -19.25 22.32 7.91
N ILE A 236 -18.23 22.74 7.17
CA ILE A 236 -18.05 24.11 6.69
C ILE A 236 -18.13 24.21 5.17
N VAL A 237 -17.47 23.31 4.45
CA VAL A 237 -17.32 23.41 2.98
C VAL A 237 -18.49 22.77 2.23
N PRO A 238 -18.73 23.14 0.97
CA PRO A 238 -19.71 22.49 0.10
C PRO A 238 -19.43 20.98 -0.04
N LYS A 239 -20.50 20.19 -0.20
CA LYS A 239 -20.41 18.72 -0.36
C LYS A 239 -19.68 18.28 -1.63
N GLU A 240 -19.56 19.18 -2.60
CA GLU A 240 -18.86 18.98 -3.86
C GLU A 240 -17.34 18.98 -3.69
N HIS A 241 -16.82 19.55 -2.60
CA HIS A 241 -15.42 19.46 -2.24
C HIS A 241 -15.12 18.06 -1.68
N PHE A 242 -14.23 17.35 -2.32
CA PHE A 242 -13.77 16.06 -1.80
C PHE A 242 -12.74 16.23 -0.68
N ILE A 243 -12.59 15.20 0.14
CA ILE A 243 -11.54 15.07 1.13
C ILE A 243 -10.77 13.78 0.86
N THR A 244 -9.45 13.87 0.81
CA THR A 244 -8.54 12.75 0.56
C THR A 244 -7.31 12.82 1.46
N HIS A 245 -6.46 11.80 1.35
CA HIS A 245 -5.14 11.72 1.98
C HIS A 245 -4.19 10.95 1.08
N ASN A 246 -2.90 11.32 1.07
CA ASN A 246 -1.85 10.66 0.34
C ASN A 246 -1.21 9.55 1.19
N CYS A 247 -1.47 8.31 0.83
CA CYS A 247 -0.98 7.12 1.50
C CYS A 247 0.40 6.68 0.96
N MET A 248 1.15 5.96 1.78
CA MET A 248 2.50 5.49 1.48
C MET A 248 2.50 3.96 1.28
N GLY A 249 2.04 3.47 0.12
CA GLY A 249 2.13 2.06 -0.26
C GLY A 249 1.71 1.08 0.84
N PHE A 250 2.60 0.18 1.19
CA PHE A 250 2.41 -0.82 2.25
C PHE A 250 2.93 -0.35 3.62
N SER A 251 2.74 0.94 4.00
CA SER A 251 3.02 1.37 5.37
C SER A 251 2.29 0.48 6.39
N ASP A 252 2.95 0.20 7.51
CA ASP A 252 2.46 -0.63 8.60
C ASP A 252 2.16 0.17 9.89
N ILE A 253 2.23 1.49 9.84
CA ILE A 253 2.04 2.37 11.01
C ILE A 253 0.56 2.67 11.26
N VAL A 254 -0.23 2.82 10.20
CA VAL A 254 -1.65 3.12 10.24
C VAL A 254 -2.44 2.21 9.32
N SER A 255 -3.59 1.73 9.77
CA SER A 255 -4.54 1.01 8.94
C SER A 255 -5.19 1.99 7.96
N TYR A 256 -4.81 1.93 6.69
CA TYR A 256 -5.45 2.75 5.66
C TYR A 256 -6.91 2.34 5.41
N TYR A 257 -7.29 1.11 5.73
CA TYR A 257 -8.70 0.70 5.72
C TYR A 257 -9.53 1.53 6.69
N ASP A 258 -9.04 1.73 7.92
CA ASP A 258 -9.74 2.53 8.94
C ASP A 258 -9.68 4.02 8.62
N LEU A 259 -8.52 4.50 8.16
CA LEU A 259 -8.34 5.90 7.75
C LEU A 259 -9.29 6.26 6.60
N SER A 260 -9.45 5.37 5.62
CA SER A 260 -10.28 5.62 4.43
C SER A 260 -11.76 5.83 4.72
N THR A 261 -12.26 5.32 5.86
CA THR A 261 -13.70 5.43 6.23
C THR A 261 -14.21 6.87 6.36
N GLN A 262 -13.32 7.83 6.47
CA GLN A 262 -13.62 9.25 6.62
C GLN A 262 -13.24 10.10 5.40
N LEU A 263 -12.66 9.47 4.38
CA LEU A 263 -12.24 10.09 3.12
C LEU A 263 -13.23 9.77 2.00
N ASP A 264 -13.25 10.58 0.95
CA ASP A 264 -14.03 10.26 -0.26
C ASP A 264 -13.33 9.24 -1.13
N PHE A 265 -12.00 9.26 -1.13
CA PHE A 265 -11.10 8.31 -1.77
C PHE A 265 -9.69 8.48 -1.19
N VAL A 266 -8.82 7.53 -1.45
CA VAL A 266 -7.40 7.61 -1.08
C VAL A 266 -6.54 8.02 -2.26
N CYS A 267 -5.40 8.62 -1.97
CA CYS A 267 -4.33 8.83 -2.94
C CYS A 267 -3.12 7.99 -2.56
N HIS A 268 -2.19 7.85 -3.48
CA HIS A 268 -0.92 7.16 -3.29
C HIS A 268 0.24 8.03 -3.76
N ASP A 269 1.40 7.88 -3.11
CA ASP A 269 2.64 8.53 -3.49
C ASP A 269 3.60 7.48 -4.01
N LEU A 270 3.94 7.58 -5.32
CA LEU A 270 4.68 6.57 -6.05
C LEU A 270 6.05 7.07 -6.50
N TYR A 271 7.10 6.52 -5.89
CA TYR A 271 8.49 6.81 -6.18
C TYR A 271 9.27 5.53 -6.56
N PRO A 272 9.09 5.00 -7.77
CA PRO A 272 9.71 3.75 -8.17
C PRO A 272 11.24 3.76 -8.11
N PHE A 273 11.87 4.92 -8.31
CA PHE A 273 13.31 5.06 -8.25
C PHE A 273 13.73 6.13 -7.22
N GLY A 274 13.44 5.86 -5.95
CA GLY A 274 13.87 6.70 -4.83
C GLY A 274 15.39 6.69 -4.63
N TYR A 275 15.95 7.79 -4.09
CA TYR A 275 17.39 7.91 -3.81
C TYR A 275 17.91 6.88 -2.78
N TRP A 276 17.03 6.23 -2.06
CA TRP A 276 17.31 5.16 -1.10
C TRP A 276 17.43 3.76 -1.73
N ARG A 277 17.37 3.68 -3.07
CA ARG A 277 17.47 2.42 -3.83
C ARG A 277 18.58 2.53 -4.88
N ASP A 278 19.28 1.44 -5.09
CA ASP A 278 20.33 1.35 -6.12
C ASP A 278 19.73 1.09 -7.52
N HIS A 279 18.51 0.56 -7.59
CA HIS A 279 17.74 0.26 -8.80
C HIS A 279 16.28 0.66 -8.62
N SER A 280 15.55 0.78 -9.71
CA SER A 280 14.09 1.01 -9.67
C SER A 280 13.39 -0.16 -8.99
N LEU A 281 12.21 0.07 -8.44
CA LEU A 281 11.31 -1.01 -8.10
C LEU A 281 11.14 -1.94 -9.31
N GLU A 282 11.05 -3.23 -9.03
CA GLU A 282 10.63 -4.19 -10.04
C GLU A 282 9.15 -3.94 -10.41
N PRO A 283 8.74 -4.25 -11.63
CA PRO A 283 7.37 -3.96 -12.10
C PRO A 283 6.28 -4.52 -11.18
N PHE A 284 6.43 -5.75 -10.69
CA PHE A 284 5.47 -6.34 -9.75
C PHE A 284 5.43 -5.61 -8.39
N GLU A 285 6.51 -4.98 -7.96
CA GLU A 285 6.54 -4.17 -6.72
C GLU A 285 5.72 -2.88 -6.90
N ILE A 286 5.76 -2.28 -8.09
CA ILE A 286 4.91 -1.14 -8.44
C ILE A 286 3.44 -1.61 -8.47
N GLY A 287 3.15 -2.69 -9.16
CA GLY A 287 1.81 -3.27 -9.24
C GLY A 287 1.20 -3.58 -7.88
N VAL A 288 1.97 -4.18 -6.95
CA VAL A 288 1.51 -4.52 -5.61
C VAL A 288 1.15 -3.28 -4.79
N GLU A 289 1.90 -2.17 -4.92
CA GLU A 289 1.59 -0.90 -4.26
C GLU A 289 0.28 -0.29 -4.81
N LEU A 290 0.13 -0.27 -6.14
CA LEU A 290 -1.03 0.29 -6.82
C LEU A 290 -2.32 -0.51 -6.54
N ASP A 291 -2.27 -1.84 -6.67
CA ASP A 291 -3.40 -2.71 -6.38
C ASP A 291 -3.73 -2.73 -4.88
N GLY A 292 -2.70 -2.61 -4.02
CA GLY A 292 -2.87 -2.47 -2.58
C GLY A 292 -3.64 -1.21 -2.19
N ILE A 293 -3.35 -0.07 -2.82
CA ILE A 293 -4.09 1.19 -2.60
C ILE A 293 -5.49 1.13 -3.20
N ARG A 294 -5.66 0.55 -4.40
CA ARG A 294 -6.99 0.32 -4.98
C ARG A 294 -7.87 -0.49 -4.04
N GLY A 295 -7.33 -1.53 -3.41
CA GLY A 295 -8.02 -2.40 -2.45
C GLY A 295 -8.50 -1.68 -1.19
N VAL A 296 -7.90 -0.54 -0.80
CA VAL A 296 -8.31 0.21 0.39
C VAL A 296 -9.74 0.73 0.29
N CYS A 297 -10.12 1.33 -0.84
CA CYS A 297 -11.47 1.87 -1.06
C CYS A 297 -12.30 1.06 -2.06
N LYS A 298 -11.73 0.05 -2.73
CA LYS A 298 -12.36 -0.71 -3.83
C LYS A 298 -12.94 0.22 -4.91
N ALA A 299 -12.22 1.27 -5.23
CA ALA A 299 -12.63 2.37 -6.11
C ALA A 299 -11.41 2.94 -6.84
N PRO A 300 -11.59 3.74 -7.91
CA PRO A 300 -10.51 4.51 -8.49
C PRO A 300 -9.83 5.38 -7.42
N PHE A 301 -8.53 5.59 -7.57
CA PHE A 301 -7.71 6.41 -6.67
C PHE A 301 -6.95 7.47 -7.45
N TRP A 302 -6.22 8.35 -6.77
CA TRP A 302 -5.27 9.27 -7.40
C TRP A 302 -3.85 8.90 -7.01
N ILE A 303 -2.90 9.14 -7.90
CA ILE A 303 -1.51 9.34 -7.49
C ILE A 303 -1.38 10.82 -7.13
N MET A 304 -1.12 11.09 -5.85
CA MET A 304 -0.95 12.48 -5.39
C MET A 304 0.48 12.95 -5.52
N GLU A 305 1.43 12.02 -5.51
CA GLU A 305 2.85 12.29 -5.75
C GLU A 305 3.44 11.25 -6.71
N GLN A 306 3.46 11.56 -7.99
CA GLN A 306 4.15 10.74 -8.99
C GLN A 306 5.58 11.25 -9.16
N GLN A 307 6.56 10.37 -9.05
CA GLN A 307 7.95 10.73 -9.37
C GLN A 307 8.05 11.40 -10.74
N SER A 308 8.58 12.62 -10.77
CA SER A 308 8.72 13.41 -12.01
C SER A 308 10.15 13.49 -12.55
N SER A 309 11.16 13.20 -11.72
CA SER A 309 12.57 13.28 -12.10
C SER A 309 13.46 12.56 -11.07
N VAL A 310 14.71 13.00 -10.91
CA VAL A 310 15.64 12.53 -9.90
C VAL A 310 15.12 12.88 -8.50
N THR A 311 15.20 11.93 -7.58
CA THR A 311 14.92 12.16 -6.16
C THR A 311 16.21 12.40 -5.38
N GLY A 312 16.17 13.14 -4.28
CA GLY A 312 17.35 13.35 -3.45
C GLY A 312 17.11 14.25 -2.24
N TRP A 313 17.72 13.85 -1.14
CA TRP A 313 17.86 14.65 0.09
C TRP A 313 19.35 14.95 0.30
N GLU A 314 20.01 14.24 1.22
CA GLU A 314 21.46 14.34 1.48
C GLU A 314 22.28 13.71 0.35
N ILE A 315 21.75 12.68 -0.26
CA ILE A 315 22.29 12.02 -1.46
C ILE A 315 21.29 12.11 -2.60
N MET A 316 21.77 12.01 -3.82
CA MET A 316 20.93 11.99 -5.02
C MET A 316 20.79 10.57 -5.57
N GLY A 317 19.58 10.20 -5.93
CA GLY A 317 19.30 9.00 -6.67
C GLY A 317 19.77 9.09 -8.13
N ARG A 318 19.68 7.97 -8.82
CA ARG A 318 19.95 7.92 -10.27
C ARG A 318 18.81 8.59 -11.05
N LYS A 319 19.13 9.11 -12.20
CA LYS A 319 18.13 9.67 -13.12
C LYS A 319 17.35 8.51 -13.77
N PRO A 320 16.01 8.55 -13.77
CA PRO A 320 15.21 7.65 -14.58
C PRO A 320 15.61 7.69 -16.07
N ALA A 321 15.57 6.54 -16.72
CA ALA A 321 15.77 6.47 -18.16
C ALA A 321 14.62 7.16 -18.92
N SER A 322 14.87 7.56 -20.16
CA SER A 322 13.81 8.12 -21.00
C SER A 322 12.72 7.07 -21.24
N GLY A 323 11.46 7.44 -21.05
CA GLY A 323 10.30 6.55 -21.11
C GLY A 323 9.85 6.03 -19.77
N GLN A 324 10.70 5.89 -18.75
CA GLN A 324 10.29 5.34 -17.44
C GLN A 324 9.24 6.20 -16.73
N ILE A 325 9.41 7.52 -16.67
CA ILE A 325 8.42 8.40 -16.03
C ILE A 325 7.04 8.31 -16.70
N PRO A 326 6.93 8.42 -18.04
CA PRO A 326 5.68 8.14 -18.73
C PRO A 326 5.12 6.74 -18.45
N LEU A 327 5.97 5.71 -18.47
CA LEU A 327 5.54 4.34 -18.21
C LEU A 327 4.94 4.18 -16.82
N TRP A 328 5.59 4.67 -15.76
CA TRP A 328 5.07 4.61 -14.38
C TRP A 328 3.73 5.34 -14.22
N ALA A 329 3.55 6.47 -14.90
CA ALA A 329 2.29 7.18 -14.88
C ALA A 329 1.16 6.40 -15.60
N VAL A 330 1.48 5.73 -16.72
CA VAL A 330 0.51 4.88 -17.44
C VAL A 330 0.22 3.61 -16.65
N ASP A 331 1.21 3.03 -15.98
CA ASP A 331 1.09 1.89 -15.09
C ASP A 331 0.13 2.20 -13.92
N SER A 332 0.30 3.37 -13.27
CA SER A 332 -0.65 3.86 -12.28
C SER A 332 -2.09 3.94 -12.82
N VAL A 333 -2.26 4.44 -14.04
CA VAL A 333 -3.56 4.50 -14.71
C VAL A 333 -4.08 3.09 -15.02
N ALA A 334 -3.24 2.18 -15.46
CA ALA A 334 -3.59 0.79 -15.76
C ALA A 334 -4.14 0.05 -14.53
N HIS A 335 -3.57 0.29 -13.36
CA HIS A 335 -3.98 -0.27 -12.08
C HIS A 335 -5.14 0.45 -11.37
N GLY A 336 -5.69 1.51 -11.95
CA GLY A 336 -6.93 2.13 -11.46
C GLY A 336 -6.85 3.60 -11.08
N ALA A 337 -5.73 4.27 -11.26
CA ALA A 337 -5.65 5.71 -11.01
C ALA A 337 -6.44 6.51 -12.06
N ASP A 338 -7.28 7.44 -11.62
CA ASP A 338 -8.04 8.35 -12.48
C ASP A 338 -7.35 9.73 -12.64
N THR A 339 -6.42 10.06 -11.75
CA THR A 339 -5.63 11.30 -11.81
C THR A 339 -4.20 11.03 -11.34
N VAL A 340 -3.23 11.59 -12.04
CA VAL A 340 -1.80 11.50 -11.70
C VAL A 340 -1.27 12.91 -11.47
N VAL A 341 -0.84 13.19 -10.24
CA VAL A 341 -0.24 14.46 -9.81
C VAL A 341 1.25 14.25 -9.64
N PHE A 342 2.06 15.02 -10.36
CA PHE A 342 3.51 14.87 -10.33
C PHE A 342 4.15 15.66 -9.19
N PHE A 343 4.96 15.01 -8.39
CA PHE A 343 5.80 15.66 -7.40
C PHE A 343 7.16 15.98 -8.02
N ARG A 344 7.49 17.23 -8.24
CA ARG A 344 6.73 18.48 -8.05
C ARG A 344 6.80 19.32 -9.34
N TRP A 345 6.09 20.43 -9.38
CA TRP A 345 6.16 21.35 -10.52
C TRP A 345 7.58 21.84 -10.81
N ARG A 346 8.28 22.31 -9.78
CA ARG A 346 9.63 22.87 -9.95
C ARG A 346 10.52 22.51 -8.76
N SER A 347 11.77 22.15 -9.04
CA SER A 347 12.80 21.87 -8.03
C SER A 347 13.01 23.08 -7.12
N CYS A 348 12.90 22.91 -5.79
CA CYS A 348 13.05 24.00 -4.82
C CYS A 348 14.51 24.42 -4.65
N LEU A 349 14.73 25.68 -4.25
CA LEU A 349 16.08 26.27 -4.12
C LEU A 349 16.73 26.01 -2.75
N GLY A 350 15.99 25.49 -1.79
CA GLY A 350 16.47 25.30 -0.42
C GLY A 350 15.64 24.26 0.33
N GLY A 351 16.10 23.92 1.51
CA GLY A 351 15.49 22.88 2.36
C GLY A 351 16.06 21.50 2.06
N THR A 352 15.60 20.51 2.80
CA THR A 352 16.08 19.13 2.73
C THR A 352 15.90 18.54 1.32
N GLU A 353 14.85 18.94 0.60
CA GLU A 353 14.50 18.44 -0.71
C GLU A 353 15.01 19.29 -1.89
N GLN A 354 16.04 20.11 -1.68
CA GLN A 354 16.60 20.93 -2.76
C GLN A 354 17.12 20.10 -3.96
N TYR A 355 17.41 18.82 -3.77
CA TYR A 355 17.82 17.87 -4.81
C TYR A 355 16.69 16.94 -5.27
N TRP A 356 15.48 17.16 -4.79
CA TRP A 356 14.30 16.48 -5.30
C TRP A 356 13.75 17.25 -6.51
N HIS A 357 14.04 16.72 -7.71
CA HIS A 357 13.80 17.43 -8.94
C HIS A 357 12.34 17.35 -9.40
N GLY A 358 11.82 18.47 -9.84
CA GLY A 358 10.46 18.59 -10.40
C GLY A 358 10.41 18.47 -11.93
N ILE A 359 9.22 18.69 -12.49
CA ILE A 359 8.99 18.81 -13.93
C ILE A 359 9.89 19.92 -14.52
N LEU A 360 9.96 21.06 -13.83
CA LEU A 360 10.93 22.10 -14.14
C LEU A 360 12.16 21.98 -13.24
N PRO A 361 13.36 22.16 -13.77
CA PRO A 361 14.59 22.21 -12.99
C PRO A 361 14.65 23.49 -12.13
N HIS A 362 15.70 23.65 -11.31
CA HIS A 362 15.93 24.84 -10.50
C HIS A 362 15.85 26.16 -11.29
N SER A 363 16.33 26.17 -12.53
CA SER A 363 16.25 27.35 -13.42
C SER A 363 14.82 27.77 -13.75
N GLY A 364 13.84 26.84 -13.63
CA GLY A 364 12.46 27.05 -14.03
C GLY A 364 12.26 27.19 -15.56
N ILE A 365 13.23 26.72 -16.35
CA ILE A 365 13.16 26.72 -17.81
C ILE A 365 12.72 25.31 -18.26
N PRO A 366 11.67 25.16 -19.09
CA PRO A 366 11.27 23.88 -19.64
C PRO A 366 12.42 23.15 -20.34
N GLY A 367 12.53 21.83 -20.07
CA GLY A 367 13.56 20.96 -20.61
C GLY A 367 12.99 19.60 -21.01
N LYS A 368 13.85 18.59 -21.14
CA LYS A 368 13.46 17.25 -21.61
C LYS A 368 12.36 16.60 -20.79
N THR A 369 12.40 16.72 -19.45
CA THR A 369 11.36 16.17 -18.55
C THR A 369 10.00 16.82 -18.83
N TYR A 370 9.95 18.14 -18.98
CA TYR A 370 8.73 18.86 -19.33
C TYR A 370 8.16 18.39 -20.68
N GLU A 371 9.02 18.24 -21.71
CA GLU A 371 8.60 17.77 -23.04
C GLU A 371 8.10 16.32 -23.01
N GLU A 372 8.75 15.45 -22.23
CA GLU A 372 8.40 14.04 -22.12
C GLU A 372 7.04 13.86 -21.44
N ILE A 373 6.83 14.54 -20.31
CA ILE A 373 5.54 14.56 -19.60
C ILE A 373 4.47 15.22 -20.48
N GLY A 374 4.81 16.26 -21.24
CA GLY A 374 3.85 16.90 -22.16
C GLY A 374 3.36 15.96 -23.26
N ARG A 375 4.23 15.09 -23.80
CA ARG A 375 3.82 14.05 -24.76
C ARG A 375 2.88 13.03 -24.10
N LEU A 376 3.22 12.53 -22.94
CA LEU A 376 2.38 11.63 -22.16
C LEU A 376 0.97 12.23 -21.94
N ILE A 377 0.90 13.46 -21.43
CA ILE A 377 -0.38 14.11 -21.12
C ILE A 377 -1.24 14.25 -22.39
N LYS A 378 -0.63 14.65 -23.48
CA LYS A 378 -1.33 14.77 -24.77
C LYS A 378 -1.89 13.43 -25.24
N ASP A 379 -1.13 12.36 -25.12
CA ASP A 379 -1.52 11.02 -25.59
C ASP A 379 -2.57 10.38 -24.68
N MET A 380 -2.42 10.50 -23.36
CA MET A 380 -3.27 9.79 -22.39
C MET A 380 -4.54 10.54 -22.00
N THR A 381 -4.57 11.87 -22.06
CA THR A 381 -5.75 12.66 -21.64
C THR A 381 -7.05 12.22 -22.32
N PRO A 382 -7.11 11.97 -23.65
CA PRO A 382 -8.33 11.50 -24.29
C PRO A 382 -8.80 10.14 -23.78
N VAL A 383 -7.86 9.20 -23.60
CA VAL A 383 -8.14 7.84 -23.11
C VAL A 383 -8.63 7.87 -21.66
N MET A 384 -7.94 8.61 -20.78
CA MET A 384 -8.34 8.73 -19.37
C MET A 384 -9.72 9.37 -19.19
N LYS A 385 -10.11 10.29 -20.05
CA LYS A 385 -11.48 10.85 -20.04
C LYS A 385 -12.52 9.82 -20.45
N GLU A 386 -12.22 9.00 -21.42
CA GLU A 386 -13.14 7.98 -21.92
C GLU A 386 -13.31 6.84 -20.92
N MET A 387 -12.26 6.48 -20.22
CA MET A 387 -12.24 5.38 -19.23
C MET A 387 -12.56 5.80 -17.79
N GLU A 388 -12.97 7.06 -17.55
CA GLU A 388 -13.27 7.56 -16.20
C GLU A 388 -14.17 6.62 -15.42
N GLY A 389 -13.69 6.17 -14.23
CA GLY A 389 -14.39 5.23 -13.36
C GLY A 389 -14.41 3.78 -13.87
N ALA A 390 -13.63 3.43 -14.89
CA ALA A 390 -13.35 2.03 -15.22
C ALA A 390 -12.45 1.42 -14.16
N MET A 391 -12.60 0.12 -13.87
CA MET A 391 -11.83 -0.58 -12.84
C MET A 391 -11.16 -1.82 -13.40
N PRO A 392 -9.99 -2.22 -12.87
CA PRO A 392 -9.49 -3.58 -13.06
C PRO A 392 -10.50 -4.60 -12.54
N THR A 393 -10.53 -5.78 -13.14
CA THR A 393 -11.38 -6.90 -12.73
C THR A 393 -10.51 -8.09 -12.41
N ALA A 394 -10.51 -8.53 -11.14
CA ALA A 394 -9.72 -9.65 -10.67
C ALA A 394 -10.59 -10.86 -10.30
N GLN A 395 -10.08 -12.06 -10.56
CA GLN A 395 -10.66 -13.34 -10.11
C GLN A 395 -9.91 -13.91 -8.91
N VAL A 396 -8.78 -13.29 -8.54
CA VAL A 396 -7.91 -13.65 -7.43
C VAL A 396 -7.88 -12.50 -6.43
N ALA A 397 -7.97 -12.83 -5.14
CA ALA A 397 -7.74 -11.87 -4.07
C ALA A 397 -6.63 -12.32 -3.12
N ILE A 398 -5.88 -11.37 -2.61
CA ILE A 398 -4.94 -11.58 -1.51
C ILE A 398 -5.45 -10.81 -0.28
N VAL A 399 -5.60 -11.51 0.82
CA VAL A 399 -6.00 -10.89 2.10
C VAL A 399 -4.84 -10.11 2.67
N ARG A 400 -5.06 -8.81 2.91
CA ARG A 400 -4.12 -7.93 3.60
C ARG A 400 -4.69 -7.51 4.94
N SER A 401 -3.94 -7.76 6.01
CA SER A 401 -4.29 -7.36 7.38
C SER A 401 -3.12 -6.66 8.06
N TYR A 402 -3.34 -5.48 8.57
CA TYR A 402 -2.34 -4.76 9.38
C TYR A 402 -2.02 -5.49 10.67
N GLU A 403 -3.02 -6.07 11.32
CA GLU A 403 -2.85 -6.79 12.57
C GLU A 403 -1.96 -8.03 12.43
N GLN A 404 -2.08 -8.77 11.31
CA GLN A 404 -1.22 -9.90 11.01
C GLN A 404 0.25 -9.45 10.86
N GLY A 405 0.47 -8.37 10.11
CA GLY A 405 1.79 -7.77 9.96
C GLY A 405 2.37 -7.32 11.31
N TRP A 406 1.60 -6.58 12.09
CA TRP A 406 2.04 -6.10 13.41
C TRP A 406 2.38 -7.23 14.38
N ALA A 407 1.55 -8.27 14.45
CA ALA A 407 1.78 -9.40 15.34
C ALA A 407 3.01 -10.22 14.94
N LEU A 408 3.22 -10.44 13.65
CA LEU A 408 4.37 -11.16 13.15
C LEU A 408 5.67 -10.38 13.36
N ASP A 409 5.68 -9.06 13.10
CA ASP A 409 6.86 -8.20 13.32
C ASP A 409 7.34 -8.20 14.77
N ILE A 410 6.41 -8.33 15.73
CA ILE A 410 6.75 -8.40 17.16
C ILE A 410 7.55 -9.67 17.46
N GLN A 411 7.18 -10.80 16.86
CA GLN A 411 7.85 -12.10 17.00
C GLN A 411 7.86 -12.82 15.63
N PRO A 412 8.82 -12.53 14.74
CA PRO A 412 8.83 -13.05 13.37
C PRO A 412 9.10 -14.55 13.25
N ASN A 413 9.36 -15.25 14.36
CA ASN A 413 9.57 -16.70 14.51
C ASN A 413 10.86 -17.22 13.84
N VAL A 414 11.20 -16.74 12.65
CA VAL A 414 12.47 -17.04 11.96
C VAL A 414 13.01 -15.75 11.35
N LYS A 415 14.33 -15.68 11.21
CA LYS A 415 15.00 -14.50 10.66
C LYS A 415 14.50 -14.21 9.23
N ASP A 416 14.26 -12.94 8.94
CA ASP A 416 13.83 -12.42 7.64
C ASP A 416 12.45 -12.94 7.15
N LEU A 417 11.64 -13.54 8.03
CA LEU A 417 10.23 -13.78 7.74
C LEU A 417 9.45 -12.50 8.07
N ASN A 418 8.75 -11.97 7.09
CA ASN A 418 7.89 -10.80 7.28
C ASN A 418 6.60 -10.95 6.46
N TYR A 419 5.55 -10.33 6.95
CA TYR A 419 4.20 -10.46 6.39
C TYR A 419 4.11 -9.90 4.97
N TYR A 420 4.64 -8.70 4.74
CA TYR A 420 4.55 -8.04 3.43
C TYR A 420 5.36 -8.78 2.35
N GLY A 421 6.51 -9.33 2.71
CA GLY A 421 7.28 -10.17 1.80
C GLY A 421 6.50 -11.40 1.33
N GLN A 422 5.63 -11.96 2.19
CA GLN A 422 4.75 -13.06 1.78
C GLN A 422 3.64 -12.58 0.85
N LEU A 423 2.99 -11.43 1.13
CA LEU A 423 2.01 -10.84 0.21
C LEU A 423 2.61 -10.62 -1.19
N ILE A 424 3.82 -10.04 -1.25
CA ILE A 424 4.53 -9.74 -2.49
C ILE A 424 4.86 -11.02 -3.26
N LYS A 425 5.30 -12.09 -2.60
CA LYS A 425 5.62 -13.37 -3.25
C LYS A 425 4.40 -13.99 -3.95
N TYR A 426 3.25 -14.04 -3.26
CA TYR A 426 2.02 -14.54 -3.87
C TYR A 426 1.52 -13.63 -4.98
N TYR A 427 1.59 -12.31 -4.79
CA TYR A 427 1.23 -11.34 -5.84
C TYR A 427 2.08 -11.54 -7.09
N LYS A 428 3.42 -11.59 -6.95
CA LYS A 428 4.37 -11.79 -8.05
C LYS A 428 4.03 -13.01 -8.90
N ALA A 429 3.69 -14.13 -8.27
CA ALA A 429 3.40 -15.37 -8.98
C ALA A 429 2.16 -15.29 -9.90
N PHE A 430 1.16 -14.45 -9.57
CA PHE A 430 0.04 -14.14 -10.45
C PHE A 430 0.38 -13.03 -11.44
N TYR A 431 1.12 -12.00 -11.01
CA TYR A 431 1.56 -10.90 -11.84
C TYR A 431 2.37 -11.38 -13.05
N ASP A 432 3.34 -12.29 -12.84
CA ASP A 432 4.18 -12.86 -13.90
C ASP A 432 3.38 -13.64 -14.97
N LYS A 433 2.11 -13.98 -14.65
CA LYS A 433 1.16 -14.63 -15.57
C LYS A 433 0.10 -13.65 -16.12
N ASN A 434 0.23 -12.37 -15.88
CA ASN A 434 -0.76 -11.34 -16.23
C ASN A 434 -2.17 -11.67 -15.72
N ILE A 435 -2.27 -12.28 -14.52
CA ILE A 435 -3.52 -12.55 -13.82
C ILE A 435 -3.75 -11.43 -12.80
N PRO A 436 -4.80 -10.62 -12.96
CA PRO A 436 -5.09 -9.52 -12.05
C PRO A 436 -5.39 -10.00 -10.63
N VAL A 437 -4.92 -9.23 -9.64
CA VAL A 437 -5.11 -9.51 -8.22
C VAL A 437 -5.73 -8.29 -7.54
N ASP A 438 -6.71 -8.52 -6.67
CA ASP A 438 -7.20 -7.52 -5.72
C ASP A 438 -6.65 -7.77 -4.31
N PHE A 439 -6.43 -6.71 -3.55
CA PHE A 439 -6.22 -6.81 -2.11
C PHE A 439 -7.53 -6.58 -1.37
N VAL A 440 -7.84 -7.45 -0.40
CA VAL A 440 -9.07 -7.42 0.38
C VAL A 440 -8.77 -7.49 1.87
N LYS A 441 -9.69 -7.02 2.70
CA LYS A 441 -9.64 -7.20 4.16
C LYS A 441 -10.07 -8.61 4.55
N GLU A 442 -9.75 -9.01 5.80
CA GLU A 442 -10.16 -10.28 6.37
C GLU A 442 -11.69 -10.49 6.42
N ASP A 443 -12.45 -9.40 6.57
CA ASP A 443 -13.91 -9.38 6.73
C ASP A 443 -14.67 -8.92 5.47
N ASP A 444 -13.98 -8.74 4.35
CA ASP A 444 -14.61 -8.38 3.07
C ASP A 444 -15.43 -9.54 2.49
N ASP A 445 -16.42 -9.21 1.66
CA ASP A 445 -17.13 -10.21 0.85
C ASP A 445 -16.17 -10.84 -0.17
N LEU A 446 -15.94 -12.15 -0.04
CA LEU A 446 -15.04 -12.94 -0.88
C LEU A 446 -15.74 -13.65 -2.04
N SER A 447 -17.08 -13.62 -2.09
CA SER A 447 -17.89 -14.40 -3.04
C SER A 447 -17.63 -14.11 -4.53
N GLY A 448 -17.05 -12.93 -4.83
CA GLY A 448 -16.68 -12.53 -6.19
C GLY A 448 -15.38 -13.16 -6.72
N TYR A 449 -14.58 -13.80 -5.87
CA TYR A 449 -13.27 -14.32 -6.24
C TYR A 449 -13.27 -15.84 -6.35
N LYS A 450 -12.60 -16.37 -7.38
CA LYS A 450 -12.38 -17.81 -7.55
C LYS A 450 -11.32 -18.36 -6.61
N VAL A 451 -10.30 -17.54 -6.33
CA VAL A 451 -9.15 -17.87 -5.46
C VAL A 451 -8.96 -16.74 -4.46
N VAL A 452 -8.85 -17.09 -3.19
CA VAL A 452 -8.48 -16.17 -2.11
C VAL A 452 -7.25 -16.72 -1.40
N ILE A 453 -6.22 -15.91 -1.26
CA ILE A 453 -4.99 -16.27 -0.57
C ILE A 453 -4.88 -15.42 0.69
N ALA A 454 -4.74 -16.05 1.85
CA ALA A 454 -4.51 -15.39 3.14
C ALA A 454 -3.15 -15.84 3.71
N PRO A 455 -2.05 -15.18 3.30
CA PRO A 455 -0.72 -15.54 3.75
C PRO A 455 -0.53 -15.23 5.24
N LEU A 456 0.16 -16.11 5.95
CA LEU A 456 0.50 -15.91 7.36
C LEU A 456 -0.69 -15.41 8.20
N GLN A 457 -1.84 -16.10 8.09
CA GLN A 457 -3.04 -15.78 8.88
C GLN A 457 -2.81 -16.14 10.36
N TYR A 458 -1.87 -15.43 11.00
CA TYR A 458 -1.25 -15.73 12.29
C TYR A 458 -2.21 -15.58 13.47
N LEU A 459 -2.94 -14.43 13.49
CA LEU A 459 -4.02 -14.18 14.45
C LEU A 459 -5.34 -14.71 13.90
N ALA A 460 -6.10 -15.41 14.72
CA ALA A 460 -7.42 -15.92 14.36
C ALA A 460 -8.44 -15.78 15.49
N ASP A 461 -9.70 -15.74 15.12
CA ASP A 461 -10.87 -15.89 15.99
C ASP A 461 -11.95 -16.73 15.30
N SER A 462 -13.04 -17.03 16.02
CA SER A 462 -14.14 -17.84 15.52
C SER A 462 -14.87 -17.21 14.33
N ASP A 463 -14.97 -15.88 14.29
CA ASP A 463 -15.72 -15.18 13.26
C ASP A 463 -14.96 -15.25 11.92
N LEU A 464 -13.64 -15.05 11.96
CA LEU A 464 -12.79 -15.22 10.78
C LEU A 464 -12.80 -16.68 10.28
N ALA A 465 -12.69 -17.65 11.18
CA ALA A 465 -12.71 -19.05 10.80
C ALA A 465 -14.04 -19.44 10.12
N ALA A 466 -15.18 -18.97 10.68
CA ALA A 466 -16.49 -19.18 10.08
C ALA A 466 -16.65 -18.48 8.72
N HIS A 467 -16.11 -17.26 8.57
CA HIS A 467 -16.14 -16.51 7.33
C HIS A 467 -15.40 -17.26 6.20
N TYR A 468 -14.21 -17.76 6.47
CA TYR A 468 -13.42 -18.52 5.51
C TYR A 468 -14.05 -19.88 5.20
N GLU A 469 -14.62 -20.54 6.20
CA GLU A 469 -15.32 -21.81 6.02
C GLU A 469 -16.56 -21.65 5.10
N GLU A 470 -17.31 -20.56 5.27
CA GLU A 470 -18.49 -20.27 4.44
C GLU A 470 -18.08 -19.97 2.98
N TYR A 471 -17.02 -19.18 2.75
CA TYR A 471 -16.47 -18.93 1.42
C TYR A 471 -16.13 -20.25 0.69
N VAL A 472 -15.44 -21.16 1.39
CA VAL A 472 -15.07 -22.45 0.81
C VAL A 472 -16.30 -23.32 0.55
N LYS A 473 -17.25 -23.39 1.48
CA LYS A 473 -18.50 -24.17 1.29
C LYS A 473 -19.30 -23.72 0.07
N GLN A 474 -19.24 -22.43 -0.28
CA GLN A 474 -19.93 -21.85 -1.44
C GLN A 474 -19.16 -22.01 -2.77
N GLY A 475 -18.05 -22.73 -2.80
CA GLY A 475 -17.31 -23.04 -4.03
C GLY A 475 -15.99 -22.28 -4.20
N GLY A 476 -15.60 -21.44 -3.23
CA GLY A 476 -14.35 -20.70 -3.26
C GLY A 476 -13.13 -21.60 -3.03
N ASN A 477 -11.98 -21.18 -3.56
CA ASN A 477 -10.69 -21.81 -3.30
C ASN A 477 -9.86 -20.90 -2.38
N LEU A 478 -9.75 -21.31 -1.12
CA LEU A 478 -8.98 -20.59 -0.11
C LEU A 478 -7.59 -21.20 0.03
N VAL A 479 -6.56 -20.37 0.07
CA VAL A 479 -5.18 -20.77 0.38
C VAL A 479 -4.76 -20.13 1.70
N LEU A 480 -4.57 -20.94 2.73
CA LEU A 480 -3.90 -20.56 3.97
C LEU A 480 -2.46 -21.06 3.94
N THR A 481 -1.58 -20.35 4.62
CA THR A 481 -0.16 -20.70 4.61
C THR A 481 0.38 -21.04 5.99
N MET A 482 1.62 -21.46 6.06
CA MET A 482 2.34 -21.73 7.30
C MET A 482 1.99 -20.70 8.39
N ARG A 483 2.03 -21.12 9.63
CA ARG A 483 1.73 -20.28 10.81
C ARG A 483 0.29 -19.76 10.89
N ALA A 484 -0.66 -20.32 10.13
CA ALA A 484 -2.07 -19.95 10.27
C ALA A 484 -2.63 -20.40 11.65
N GLY A 485 -3.45 -19.54 12.28
CA GLY A 485 -4.18 -19.84 13.50
C GLY A 485 -3.33 -20.11 14.75
N VAL A 486 -2.08 -19.60 14.77
CA VAL A 486 -1.14 -19.84 15.87
C VAL A 486 -1.48 -19.04 17.11
N LYS A 487 -2.12 -17.88 16.94
CA LYS A 487 -2.42 -16.96 18.03
C LYS A 487 -3.86 -16.46 17.99
N GLU A 488 -4.37 -16.13 19.18
CA GLU A 488 -5.60 -15.38 19.36
C GLU A 488 -5.40 -13.89 19.02
N ARG A 489 -6.50 -13.15 18.85
CA ARG A 489 -6.47 -11.70 18.54
C ARG A 489 -5.69 -10.85 19.55
N ASN A 490 -5.53 -11.30 20.79
CA ASN A 490 -4.71 -10.62 21.78
C ASN A 490 -3.22 -11.02 21.75
N ASN A 491 -2.80 -11.74 20.70
CA ASN A 491 -1.42 -12.20 20.53
C ASN A 491 -0.95 -13.25 21.56
N LEU A 492 -1.89 -13.90 22.26
CA LEU A 492 -1.61 -15.11 23.04
C LEU A 492 -1.60 -16.34 22.12
N CYS A 493 -0.78 -17.33 22.46
CA CYS A 493 -0.76 -18.57 21.71
C CYS A 493 -2.09 -19.31 21.83
N PHE A 494 -2.60 -19.84 20.72
CA PHE A 494 -3.79 -20.69 20.73
C PHE A 494 -3.54 -21.95 21.55
N SER A 495 -4.49 -22.34 22.41
CA SER A 495 -4.33 -23.43 23.38
C SER A 495 -5.49 -24.43 23.42
N GLU A 496 -6.54 -24.23 22.63
CA GLU A 496 -7.75 -25.06 22.67
C GLU A 496 -7.68 -26.30 21.79
N GLY A 497 -6.55 -26.58 21.17
CA GLY A 497 -6.35 -27.74 20.29
C GLY A 497 -5.03 -27.68 19.51
N PRO A 498 -4.80 -28.64 18.61
CA PRO A 498 -3.63 -28.64 17.75
C PRO A 498 -3.69 -27.52 16.72
N LEU A 499 -2.52 -27.08 16.23
CA LEU A 499 -2.43 -26.14 15.10
C LEU A 499 -2.95 -26.82 13.80
N PRO A 500 -3.43 -26.07 12.84
CA PRO A 500 -3.57 -24.61 12.74
C PRO A 500 -4.79 -24.04 13.49
N GLY A 501 -5.04 -24.46 14.69
CA GLY A 501 -6.02 -23.90 15.60
C GLY A 501 -7.46 -24.02 15.05
N LEU A 502 -8.17 -22.90 15.00
CA LEU A 502 -9.55 -22.83 14.51
C LEU A 502 -9.72 -23.24 13.03
N PHE A 503 -8.63 -23.27 12.26
CA PHE A 503 -8.66 -23.68 10.85
C PHE A 503 -8.45 -25.18 10.63
N SER A 504 -8.19 -25.98 11.69
CA SER A 504 -7.90 -27.42 11.57
C SER A 504 -9.00 -28.20 10.85
N GLY A 505 -10.29 -27.90 11.15
CA GLY A 505 -11.44 -28.52 10.49
C GLY A 505 -11.59 -28.14 9.02
N LEU A 506 -11.44 -26.86 8.72
CA LEU A 506 -11.48 -26.31 7.36
C LEU A 506 -10.40 -26.92 6.47
N LEU A 507 -9.16 -26.98 6.99
CA LEU A 507 -8.00 -27.48 6.26
C LEU A 507 -7.88 -29.00 6.27
N GLY A 508 -8.61 -29.70 7.16
CA GLY A 508 -8.56 -31.17 7.26
C GLY A 508 -7.22 -31.72 7.69
N ILE A 509 -6.47 -30.96 8.49
CA ILE A 509 -5.11 -31.28 8.97
C ILE A 509 -4.91 -30.93 10.43
N THR A 510 -3.82 -31.44 11.02
CA THR A 510 -3.22 -30.90 12.23
C THR A 510 -1.70 -30.73 12.04
N VAL A 511 -1.13 -29.75 12.73
CA VAL A 511 0.31 -29.49 12.78
C VAL A 511 0.75 -29.64 14.24
N GLU A 512 1.55 -30.62 14.53
CA GLU A 512 2.02 -30.93 15.88
C GLU A 512 3.43 -30.40 16.13
N GLU A 513 4.26 -30.41 15.08
CA GLU A 513 5.65 -29.96 15.10
C GLU A 513 5.92 -29.05 13.91
N TYR A 514 6.98 -28.28 14.02
CA TYR A 514 7.44 -27.40 12.94
C TYR A 514 8.97 -27.22 13.01
N ASP A 515 9.58 -26.95 11.86
CA ASP A 515 11.02 -26.74 11.74
C ASP A 515 11.32 -25.34 11.19
N PRO A 516 11.91 -24.43 11.99
CA PRO A 516 12.43 -23.15 11.55
C PRO A 516 13.74 -23.35 10.77
N LEU A 517 13.67 -23.52 9.46
CA LEU A 517 14.77 -23.91 8.58
C LEU A 517 15.93 -22.90 8.51
N GLY A 518 15.70 -21.63 8.88
CA GLY A 518 16.72 -20.59 8.79
C GLY A 518 17.16 -20.37 7.33
N SER A 519 18.39 -20.77 7.01
CA SER A 519 18.96 -20.70 5.65
C SER A 519 18.93 -22.04 4.91
N ALA A 520 18.42 -23.11 5.53
CA ALA A 520 18.30 -24.40 4.89
C ALA A 520 17.17 -24.41 3.86
N CYS A 521 17.27 -25.30 2.88
CA CYS A 521 16.25 -25.57 1.88
C CYS A 521 15.98 -27.07 1.86
N VAL A 522 14.73 -27.47 2.05
CA VAL A 522 14.29 -28.86 2.05
C VAL A 522 13.60 -29.15 0.72
N PRO A 523 14.09 -30.11 -0.08
CA PRO A 523 13.45 -30.48 -1.33
C PRO A 523 11.98 -30.90 -1.12
N VAL A 524 11.15 -30.62 -2.12
CA VAL A 524 9.73 -30.98 -2.13
C VAL A 524 9.41 -31.69 -3.43
N LYS A 525 8.61 -32.75 -3.39
CA LYS A 525 8.17 -33.50 -4.56
C LYS A 525 6.67 -33.58 -4.71
N SER A 526 6.19 -33.57 -5.96
CA SER A 526 4.77 -33.78 -6.26
C SER A 526 4.35 -35.21 -5.90
N VAL A 527 3.16 -35.38 -5.32
CA VAL A 527 2.60 -36.69 -5.02
C VAL A 527 2.09 -37.33 -6.31
N SER A 528 2.58 -38.56 -6.60
CA SER A 528 2.20 -39.29 -7.81
C SER A 528 0.68 -39.54 -7.90
N GLY A 529 0.04 -38.99 -8.91
CA GLY A 529 -1.42 -39.00 -9.12
C GLY A 529 -2.02 -37.66 -9.50
N THR A 530 -1.30 -36.56 -9.28
CA THR A 530 -1.54 -35.26 -9.91
C THR A 530 -0.83 -35.30 -11.27
N GLU A 531 -1.57 -35.15 -12.39
CA GLU A 531 -1.04 -35.29 -13.76
C GLU A 531 0.30 -34.55 -13.95
N ASP A 532 1.33 -35.33 -14.32
CA ASP A 532 2.66 -34.86 -14.69
C ASP A 532 2.54 -33.87 -15.87
N ASN A 533 2.73 -32.58 -15.62
CA ASN A 533 3.04 -31.62 -16.68
C ASN A 533 4.53 -31.69 -17.03
N ARG A 534 5.00 -32.86 -17.43
CA ARG A 534 6.23 -32.94 -18.21
C ARG A 534 5.84 -32.72 -19.68
N ASP A 535 6.19 -31.54 -20.18
CA ASP A 535 6.18 -31.32 -21.61
C ASP A 535 7.03 -32.44 -22.29
N ALA A 536 6.46 -32.97 -23.37
CA ALA A 536 7.06 -34.05 -24.17
C ALA A 536 8.27 -33.59 -25.00
N SER A 537 9.00 -32.56 -24.59
CA SER A 537 10.29 -32.17 -25.15
C SER A 537 11.39 -32.60 -24.18
N GLY A 538 11.98 -33.77 -24.44
CA GLY A 538 13.08 -34.33 -23.65
C GLY A 538 14.41 -33.55 -23.78
N ASP A 539 14.43 -32.28 -23.52
CA ASP A 539 15.63 -31.46 -23.49
C ASP A 539 16.07 -31.25 -22.03
N THR A 540 17.15 -31.90 -21.66
CA THR A 540 17.88 -31.68 -20.41
C THR A 540 18.56 -30.32 -20.47
N CYS A 541 17.82 -29.26 -20.27
CA CYS A 541 18.39 -27.93 -20.02
C CYS A 541 19.09 -27.97 -18.65
N SER A 542 20.30 -27.50 -18.58
CA SER A 542 21.12 -27.44 -17.35
C SER A 542 20.39 -26.57 -16.31
N LYS A 543 19.80 -27.21 -15.29
CA LYS A 543 19.18 -26.52 -14.15
C LYS A 543 20.26 -25.75 -13.40
N THR A 544 20.05 -24.43 -13.25
CA THR A 544 20.80 -23.59 -12.32
C THR A 544 20.31 -23.86 -10.90
N ALA A 545 21.10 -23.58 -9.88
CA ALA A 545 20.81 -23.87 -8.45
C ALA A 545 19.59 -23.14 -7.86
N GLY A 546 18.72 -22.53 -8.71
CA GLY A 546 17.46 -21.87 -8.35
C GLY A 546 16.19 -22.60 -8.79
N ASP A 547 16.31 -23.71 -9.55
CA ASP A 547 15.17 -24.36 -10.22
C ASP A 547 14.55 -25.54 -9.43
N GLU A 548 14.96 -25.79 -8.18
CA GLU A 548 14.43 -26.90 -7.40
C GLU A 548 13.17 -26.51 -6.62
N LEU A 549 12.15 -27.40 -6.65
CA LEU A 549 11.00 -27.29 -5.77
C LEU A 549 11.49 -27.50 -4.34
N CYS A 550 11.44 -26.47 -3.51
CA CYS A 550 11.87 -26.61 -2.13
C CYS A 550 11.12 -25.70 -1.15
N ALA A 551 11.14 -26.11 0.12
CA ALA A 551 10.72 -25.34 1.27
C ALA A 551 11.91 -24.59 1.87
N SER A 552 11.76 -23.32 2.16
CA SER A 552 12.74 -22.47 2.83
C SER A 552 12.15 -21.85 4.10
N LYS A 553 13.00 -21.31 4.96
CA LYS A 553 12.70 -20.61 6.21
C LYS A 553 11.84 -21.38 7.23
N TRP A 554 10.77 -22.06 6.79
CA TRP A 554 9.79 -22.72 7.65
C TRP A 554 9.25 -24.00 7.02
N ALA A 555 9.04 -25.03 7.84
CA ALA A 555 8.31 -26.25 7.50
C ALA A 555 7.38 -26.64 8.65
N ASP A 556 6.08 -26.73 8.38
CA ASP A 556 5.10 -27.34 9.27
C ASP A 556 5.06 -28.85 9.00
N ILE A 557 5.12 -29.68 10.05
CA ILE A 557 5.02 -31.14 9.96
C ILE A 557 3.54 -31.50 10.08
N ILE A 558 2.95 -31.83 8.92
CA ILE A 558 1.50 -31.96 8.76
C ILE A 558 1.05 -33.40 8.98
N THR A 559 0.02 -33.58 9.81
CA THR A 559 -0.75 -34.81 9.95
C THR A 559 -2.09 -34.68 9.25
N LEU A 560 -2.33 -35.52 8.23
CA LEU A 560 -3.57 -35.55 7.46
C LEU A 560 -4.76 -36.04 8.30
N LYS A 561 -5.93 -35.40 8.12
CA LYS A 561 -7.25 -35.87 8.59
C LYS A 561 -8.14 -36.17 7.37
N SER A 562 -8.80 -35.18 6.82
CA SER A 562 -9.62 -35.30 5.59
C SER A 562 -8.91 -34.76 4.33
N ALA A 563 -7.82 -33.98 4.52
CA ALA A 563 -7.06 -33.41 3.41
C ALA A 563 -6.27 -34.48 2.63
N LYS A 564 -5.91 -34.12 1.41
CA LYS A 564 -5.01 -34.91 0.53
C LYS A 564 -3.71 -34.18 0.35
N PRO A 565 -2.56 -34.88 0.28
CA PRO A 565 -1.29 -34.27 -0.01
C PRO A 565 -1.22 -33.88 -1.50
N VAL A 566 -0.57 -32.78 -1.78
CA VAL A 566 -0.26 -32.27 -3.13
C VAL A 566 1.22 -32.32 -3.38
N PHE A 567 2.01 -31.87 -2.40
CA PHE A 567 3.46 -31.98 -2.37
C PHE A 567 3.89 -32.53 -1.02
N ASP A 568 4.92 -33.41 -1.02
CA ASP A 568 5.54 -33.96 0.17
C ASP A 568 6.98 -33.44 0.31
N TYR A 569 7.49 -33.35 1.53
CA TYR A 569 8.91 -33.12 1.79
C TYR A 569 9.74 -34.31 1.29
N ASP A 570 10.89 -34.05 0.67
CA ASP A 570 11.81 -35.05 0.12
C ASP A 570 13.18 -34.95 0.80
N GLY A 571 13.16 -34.90 2.12
CA GLY A 571 14.35 -34.80 2.94
C GLY A 571 14.04 -34.56 4.40
N GLU A 572 15.06 -34.48 5.22
CA GLU A 572 15.02 -34.34 6.66
C GLU A 572 14.36 -35.54 7.38
N SER A 573 14.17 -35.41 8.69
CA SER A 573 13.56 -36.48 9.52
C SER A 573 12.05 -36.66 9.27
N TYR A 574 11.46 -35.77 8.52
CA TYR A 574 10.02 -35.72 8.16
C TYR A 574 9.78 -35.98 6.66
N GLU A 575 10.76 -36.60 5.95
CA GLU A 575 10.58 -37.03 4.56
C GLU A 575 9.29 -37.84 4.37
N GLY A 576 8.53 -37.50 3.30
CA GLY A 576 7.25 -38.13 2.97
C GLY A 576 6.06 -37.57 3.74
N THR A 577 6.23 -36.60 4.66
CA THR A 577 5.11 -35.85 5.22
C THR A 577 4.70 -34.72 4.28
N PRO A 578 3.42 -34.32 4.26
CA PRO A 578 2.94 -33.27 3.34
C PRO A 578 3.54 -31.90 3.61
N ALA A 579 4.00 -31.23 2.55
CA ALA A 579 4.36 -29.81 2.55
C ALA A 579 3.21 -28.94 2.08
N VAL A 580 2.38 -29.42 1.13
CA VAL A 580 1.21 -28.73 0.62
C VAL A 580 0.04 -29.72 0.59
N THR A 581 -1.13 -29.28 1.08
CA THR A 581 -2.34 -30.12 1.13
C THR A 581 -3.55 -29.41 0.57
N VAL A 582 -4.58 -30.17 0.20
CA VAL A 582 -5.89 -29.67 -0.22
C VAL A 582 -7.00 -30.48 0.46
N ASN A 583 -7.98 -29.77 1.02
CA ASN A 583 -9.19 -30.35 1.61
C ASN A 583 -10.43 -29.88 0.82
N SER A 584 -11.34 -30.80 0.52
CA SER A 584 -12.62 -30.45 -0.09
C SER A 584 -13.67 -30.23 0.99
N LEU A 585 -14.39 -29.10 0.93
CA LEU A 585 -15.43 -28.75 1.88
C LEU A 585 -16.58 -28.05 1.15
N GLY A 586 -17.79 -28.65 1.18
CA GLY A 586 -18.91 -28.14 0.38
C GLY A 586 -18.61 -28.23 -1.11
N GLU A 587 -18.72 -27.12 -1.82
CA GLU A 587 -18.46 -27.04 -3.27
C GLU A 587 -17.04 -26.54 -3.59
N GLY A 588 -16.26 -26.09 -2.59
CA GLY A 588 -14.95 -25.50 -2.74
C GLY A 588 -13.81 -26.30 -2.12
N LYS A 589 -12.65 -25.67 -2.04
CA LYS A 589 -11.42 -26.29 -1.55
C LYS A 589 -10.64 -25.35 -0.64
N ALA A 590 -10.04 -25.91 0.40
CA ALA A 590 -9.11 -25.24 1.27
C ALA A 590 -7.70 -25.83 1.08
N TRP A 591 -6.78 -25.01 0.65
CA TRP A 591 -5.39 -25.34 0.44
C TRP A 591 -4.55 -24.91 1.66
N TYR A 592 -3.56 -25.68 2.00
CA TYR A 592 -2.59 -25.29 3.01
C TYR A 592 -1.17 -25.43 2.47
N VAL A 593 -0.41 -24.33 2.49
CA VAL A 593 1.02 -24.30 2.13
C VAL A 593 1.80 -24.24 3.44
N GLY A 594 2.26 -25.40 3.94
CA GLY A 594 2.89 -25.54 5.25
C GLY A 594 4.36 -25.09 5.31
N CYS A 595 4.87 -24.43 4.27
CA CYS A 595 6.24 -23.96 4.19
C CYS A 595 6.33 -22.59 3.49
N GLU A 596 7.48 -21.94 3.54
CA GLU A 596 7.79 -20.87 2.61
C GLU A 596 8.29 -21.50 1.29
N PRO A 597 7.49 -21.42 0.20
CA PRO A 597 7.84 -22.04 -1.06
C PRO A 597 8.98 -21.30 -1.77
N SER A 598 9.84 -22.03 -2.48
CA SER A 598 10.72 -21.47 -3.51
C SER A 598 9.89 -20.85 -4.65
N GLU A 599 10.51 -20.04 -5.50
CA GLU A 599 9.80 -19.46 -6.66
C GLU A 599 9.19 -20.56 -7.53
N SER A 600 9.94 -21.63 -7.86
CA SER A 600 9.46 -22.75 -8.66
C SER A 600 8.29 -23.51 -8.00
N LEU A 601 8.31 -23.68 -6.68
CA LEU A 601 7.19 -24.31 -5.96
C LEU A 601 5.97 -23.40 -5.95
N MET A 602 6.17 -22.09 -5.78
CA MET A 602 5.11 -21.08 -5.85
C MET A 602 4.45 -21.07 -7.22
N GLU A 603 5.24 -21.06 -8.30
CA GLU A 603 4.73 -21.13 -9.67
C GLU A 603 3.90 -22.40 -9.89
N ALA A 604 4.39 -23.56 -9.44
CA ALA A 604 3.66 -24.82 -9.55
C ALA A 604 2.30 -24.77 -8.81
N ILE A 605 2.27 -24.21 -7.60
CA ILE A 605 1.02 -24.02 -6.82
C ILE A 605 0.05 -23.12 -7.57
N VAL A 606 0.52 -21.98 -8.09
CA VAL A 606 -0.33 -21.01 -8.81
C VAL A 606 -0.84 -21.60 -10.12
N ASP A 607 -0.01 -22.37 -10.87
CA ASP A 607 -0.46 -23.06 -12.08
C ASP A 607 -1.56 -24.08 -11.80
N MET A 608 -1.43 -24.83 -10.71
CA MET A 608 -2.45 -25.79 -10.29
C MET A 608 -3.76 -25.08 -9.92
N LEU A 609 -3.69 -23.99 -9.14
CA LEU A 609 -4.84 -23.17 -8.76
C LEU A 609 -5.53 -22.56 -9.99
N ALA A 610 -4.77 -21.92 -10.88
CA ALA A 610 -5.31 -21.28 -12.09
C ALA A 610 -5.98 -22.30 -13.01
N LYS A 611 -5.35 -23.48 -13.24
CA LYS A 611 -5.91 -24.57 -14.02
C LYS A 611 -7.21 -25.13 -13.42
N GLU A 612 -7.21 -25.36 -12.11
CA GLU A 612 -8.35 -25.92 -11.40
C GLU A 612 -9.58 -24.99 -11.38
N THR A 613 -9.34 -23.70 -11.17
CA THR A 613 -10.39 -22.68 -11.04
C THR A 613 -10.80 -22.06 -12.38
N GLY A 614 -10.07 -22.35 -13.46
CA GLY A 614 -10.23 -21.66 -14.73
C GLY A 614 -10.01 -20.15 -14.59
N THR A 615 -9.02 -19.75 -13.78
CA THR A 615 -8.58 -18.36 -13.69
C THR A 615 -7.75 -18.02 -14.91
N GLU A 616 -8.12 -16.95 -15.62
CA GLU A 616 -7.53 -16.58 -16.90
C GLU A 616 -6.69 -15.31 -16.79
N SER A 617 -5.61 -15.24 -17.57
CA SER A 617 -4.83 -14.03 -17.78
C SER A 617 -5.61 -13.00 -18.60
N VAL A 618 -5.22 -11.72 -18.52
CA VAL A 618 -5.79 -10.65 -19.35
C VAL A 618 -5.49 -10.87 -20.83
N GLU A 619 -4.40 -11.53 -21.16
CA GLU A 619 -3.97 -11.83 -22.53
C GLU A 619 -4.97 -12.65 -23.32
N GLY A 620 -5.58 -13.65 -22.68
CA GLY A 620 -6.43 -14.63 -23.37
C GLY A 620 -5.67 -15.32 -24.51
N SER A 621 -6.38 -15.57 -25.62
CA SER A 621 -5.79 -16.16 -26.83
C SER A 621 -5.26 -15.13 -27.83
N ASP A 622 -5.56 -13.83 -27.64
CA ASP A 622 -5.44 -12.79 -28.67
C ASP A 622 -4.23 -11.87 -28.48
N ILE A 623 -3.57 -11.97 -27.34
CA ILE A 623 -2.37 -11.19 -27.01
C ILE A 623 -1.31 -12.17 -26.51
N LYS A 624 -0.07 -12.03 -27.01
CA LYS A 624 1.08 -12.77 -26.50
C LYS A 624 2.25 -11.81 -26.32
N VAL A 625 2.76 -11.78 -25.11
CA VAL A 625 3.86 -10.91 -24.73
C VAL A 625 5.07 -11.70 -24.23
N PRO A 626 6.30 -11.21 -24.48
CA PRO A 626 7.50 -11.80 -23.90
C PRO A 626 7.68 -11.36 -22.45
N ALA A 627 8.55 -12.05 -21.72
CA ALA A 627 8.94 -11.67 -20.34
C ALA A 627 9.35 -10.19 -20.25
N GLY A 628 8.95 -9.54 -19.15
CA GLY A 628 9.17 -8.12 -18.88
C GLY A 628 8.16 -7.19 -19.55
N VAL A 629 7.12 -7.75 -20.15
CA VAL A 629 5.95 -7.01 -20.64
C VAL A 629 4.73 -7.39 -19.84
N GLU A 630 4.10 -6.42 -19.22
CA GLU A 630 2.86 -6.58 -18.47
C GLU A 630 1.64 -6.38 -19.36
N VAL A 631 0.58 -7.15 -19.11
CA VAL A 631 -0.75 -6.94 -19.71
C VAL A 631 -1.78 -6.87 -18.61
N THR A 632 -2.40 -5.72 -18.46
CA THR A 632 -3.50 -5.52 -17.51
C THR A 632 -4.67 -4.80 -18.17
N SER A 633 -5.82 -4.68 -17.49
CA SER A 633 -7.00 -4.06 -18.11
C SER A 633 -7.90 -3.38 -17.10
N ARG A 634 -8.65 -2.38 -17.60
CA ARG A 634 -9.77 -1.75 -16.89
C ARG A 634 -11.06 -1.96 -17.68
N GLU A 635 -12.18 -2.13 -16.97
CA GLU A 635 -13.48 -2.40 -17.60
C GLU A 635 -14.57 -1.47 -17.05
N LYS A 636 -15.50 -1.09 -17.91
CA LYS A 636 -16.70 -0.35 -17.54
C LYS A 636 -17.78 -0.54 -18.58
N ASN A 637 -18.98 -0.91 -18.14
CA ASN A 637 -20.17 -1.05 -19.00
C ASN A 637 -19.95 -1.95 -20.24
N GLY A 638 -19.17 -3.01 -20.07
CA GLY A 638 -18.85 -3.95 -21.16
C GLY A 638 -17.79 -3.49 -22.13
N LYS A 639 -17.19 -2.33 -21.91
CA LYS A 639 -16.02 -1.86 -22.64
C LYS A 639 -14.76 -2.16 -21.86
N LYS A 640 -13.73 -2.66 -22.54
CA LYS A 640 -12.43 -3.04 -21.96
C LYS A 640 -11.31 -2.20 -22.57
N TRP A 641 -10.46 -1.63 -21.72
CA TRP A 641 -9.20 -0.97 -22.06
C TRP A 641 -8.06 -1.87 -21.60
N ILE A 642 -7.24 -2.32 -22.53
CA ILE A 642 -6.10 -3.21 -22.28
C ILE A 642 -4.82 -2.40 -22.37
N PHE A 643 -3.98 -2.53 -21.36
CA PHE A 643 -2.67 -1.89 -21.27
C PHE A 643 -1.60 -2.94 -21.53
N ILE A 644 -0.64 -2.61 -22.39
CA ILE A 644 0.56 -3.41 -22.65
C ILE A 644 1.75 -2.52 -22.31
N LEU A 645 2.52 -2.91 -21.29
CA LEU A 645 3.57 -2.11 -20.67
C LEU A 645 4.91 -2.82 -20.81
N ASN A 646 5.87 -2.23 -21.50
CA ASN A 646 7.22 -2.77 -21.62
C ASN A 646 8.10 -2.18 -20.53
N HIS A 647 8.33 -2.91 -19.46
CA HIS A 647 9.16 -2.47 -18.34
C HIS A 647 10.66 -2.63 -18.54
N THR A 648 11.09 -3.10 -19.72
CA THR A 648 12.50 -3.36 -20.02
C THR A 648 13.16 -2.25 -20.81
N ASP A 649 14.48 -2.23 -20.79
CA ASP A 649 15.32 -1.35 -21.59
C ASP A 649 15.58 -1.85 -23.03
N GLU A 650 14.80 -2.87 -23.46
CA GLU A 650 14.87 -3.46 -24.80
C GLU A 650 13.57 -3.26 -25.58
N GLU A 651 13.68 -3.24 -26.91
CA GLU A 651 12.50 -3.34 -27.80
C GLU A 651 11.89 -4.73 -27.67
N LYS A 652 10.58 -4.82 -27.45
CA LYS A 652 9.86 -6.09 -27.33
C LYS A 652 8.85 -6.26 -28.47
N LYS A 653 8.83 -7.47 -29.04
CA LYS A 653 7.84 -7.85 -30.04
C LYS A 653 6.57 -8.36 -29.34
N ILE A 654 5.44 -7.80 -29.68
CA ILE A 654 4.12 -8.13 -29.14
C ILE A 654 3.30 -8.78 -30.24
N ASP A 655 2.64 -9.90 -29.94
CA ASP A 655 1.76 -10.57 -30.89
C ASP A 655 0.31 -10.24 -30.49
N ILE A 656 -0.38 -9.44 -31.31
CA ILE A 656 -1.76 -9.01 -31.04
C ILE A 656 -2.65 -9.27 -32.25
N SER A 657 -3.90 -9.66 -31.99
CA SER A 657 -4.92 -9.82 -33.02
C SER A 657 -5.32 -8.48 -33.63
N ASP A 658 -5.61 -8.45 -34.94
CA ASP A 658 -6.07 -7.27 -35.68
C ASP A 658 -7.41 -6.69 -35.21
N ARG A 659 -8.11 -7.37 -34.30
CA ARG A 659 -9.39 -6.90 -33.73
C ARG A 659 -9.25 -5.69 -32.80
N PHE A 660 -8.05 -5.46 -32.24
CA PHE A 660 -7.85 -4.39 -31.30
C PHE A 660 -7.55 -3.05 -31.97
N ARG A 661 -8.16 -1.99 -31.45
CA ARG A 661 -7.86 -0.61 -31.84
C ARG A 661 -6.88 0.03 -30.88
N ILE A 662 -5.76 0.52 -31.36
CA ILE A 662 -4.81 1.28 -30.54
C ILE A 662 -5.39 2.66 -30.25
N LEU A 663 -5.52 3.00 -28.97
CA LEU A 663 -6.03 4.28 -28.47
C LEU A 663 -4.92 5.27 -28.14
N SER A 664 -3.83 4.79 -27.58
CA SER A 664 -2.67 5.59 -27.14
C SER A 664 -1.41 4.75 -27.14
N GLY A 665 -0.26 5.42 -27.08
CA GLY A 665 1.05 4.80 -27.09
C GLY A 665 1.57 4.46 -28.49
N ALA A 666 2.74 3.83 -28.53
CA ALA A 666 3.46 3.58 -29.78
C ALA A 666 3.73 2.08 -29.97
N LEU A 667 2.77 1.38 -30.53
CA LEU A 667 2.98 0.02 -31.05
C LEU A 667 3.17 0.13 -32.58
N LYS A 668 4.41 -0.02 -33.04
CA LYS A 668 4.74 0.05 -34.47
C LYS A 668 5.28 -1.31 -34.91
N ASP A 669 4.71 -1.85 -36.00
CA ASP A 669 5.09 -3.17 -36.53
C ASP A 669 5.08 -4.27 -35.44
N ASN A 670 4.10 -4.23 -34.56
CA ASN A 670 3.97 -5.09 -33.39
C ASN A 670 5.18 -5.04 -32.44
N LYS A 671 5.80 -3.87 -32.30
CA LYS A 671 6.96 -3.66 -31.42
C LYS A 671 6.72 -2.49 -30.47
N LEU A 672 6.99 -2.72 -29.18
CA LEU A 672 7.09 -1.68 -28.17
C LEU A 672 8.55 -1.30 -27.93
N GLN A 673 8.82 -0.01 -27.93
CA GLN A 673 10.14 0.52 -27.61
C GLN A 673 10.49 0.28 -26.13
N PRO A 674 11.76 0.39 -25.73
CA PRO A 674 12.16 0.39 -24.34
C PRO A 674 11.30 1.35 -23.50
N TYR A 675 10.79 0.88 -22.36
CA TYR A 675 9.89 1.62 -21.49
C TYR A 675 8.66 2.23 -22.20
N GLY A 676 8.23 1.57 -23.29
CA GLY A 676 7.07 1.97 -24.07
C GLY A 676 5.78 1.32 -23.59
N TYR A 677 4.65 1.91 -24.00
CA TYR A 677 3.33 1.39 -23.68
C TYR A 677 2.40 1.44 -24.89
N ALA A 678 1.33 0.64 -24.83
CA ALA A 678 0.18 0.75 -25.71
C ALA A 678 -1.12 0.56 -24.92
N VAL A 679 -2.15 1.34 -25.27
CA VAL A 679 -3.50 1.17 -24.74
C VAL A 679 -4.42 0.78 -25.88
N LEU A 680 -5.10 -0.34 -25.72
CA LEU A 680 -5.97 -0.94 -26.72
C LEU A 680 -7.43 -0.87 -26.26
N GLU A 681 -8.35 -0.78 -27.20
CA GLU A 681 -9.78 -1.03 -27.00
C GLU A 681 -10.09 -2.45 -27.42
N GLY A 682 -10.69 -3.24 -26.46
CA GLY A 682 -11.09 -4.62 -26.65
C GLY A 682 -12.61 -4.83 -26.71
#